data_39f666580de25dc0f3d70a3161170504
#
_entry.id   39f666580de25dc0f3d70a3161170504
#
_cell.length_a   1.000
_cell.length_b   1.000
_cell.length_c   1.000
_cell.angle_alpha   90.00
_cell.angle_beta   90.00
_cell.angle_gamma   90.00
#
_symmetry.space_group_name_H-M   'P 1'
#
loop_
_entity.id
_entity.type
_entity.pdbx_description
1 polymer ?
#
loop_
_entity_poly.entity_id
_entity_poly.type
_entity_poly.pdbx_seq_one_letter_code
_entity_poly.pdbx_strand_id
1 'polypeptide(L)'
;MKFGKKEKETQEEEVVRGEIQRVVPDYRVGLNPEQIRIREENGWTNDEVAPPGLTTKEIVHNNIFTYFNLIFLILAILLCLVGSFRNLTFLPVIICNTLIGIIQEIRSKKVLDRLTMLNAPHAEVIRGGISLNLEADQLVVDDIVVFRAGNQICADAVVEAGEVQVNESLLTGESDEITKKRGDRLMSGSFVVSGSCHARLDKVGADSYISQLTLEAKAMQQGEQSEMIRSLDKLVKMVGIALIPIGIILFVQSYFYNHDSFRQSIISMVAAVIGMIPEGLYLLASVALAVSAMRLASKKVLLHDMKSIETLARVNVLCVDKTGTITEDSMCVSEVVKAKAYDEEKMPDLNRMIGDFVKGMDADNSTMHAMQEHFTEHSDKVPEKVIPFSSTVKYSGVIFKDQAYVLGAPEFVLREDYTKYQGRIEQYTSRGFRVLVFGSYDGEPDGKSLTGTVTPLGYVLLLNKVREEAPATFKYFADQGVAIKVISGDNPITVSETAKQAGIEGAENYVDAGTLKTEEDIALAVSKYTVFGRVIPEQKRQFVQALKKQGMTVAMTGDGVNDVLALKDADCSVAMASGSDAAVQASQVVLLESDFSRMPEVVLEGRRVVNNIQRSASLFLVKNIFSFLLAIFSAVFMITYPLEPSQVSLISMYTIGIPAFFLALQPNRDIIKGHFLTNVFLKALPAGLTDVLAVGALVVFGQTFGVASKDISTAATMLLAIVGFMILYRICQPMNALRMIVWIGCVIGLLGCSIFLPQLFAITGMSRKCIMLFVVFSIATEPVLRYLTKLIEWLRKQYIKFIKNPIKEFKGKAAV
;
A
#
# COMPACT_ATOMS: atom_id res chain seq x y z
N MET A 1 31.53 -20.30 -2.24
CA MET A 1 32.49 -19.44 -1.53
C MET A 1 31.75 -18.55 -0.58
N LYS A 2 31.89 -18.81 0.72
CA LYS A 2 31.34 -17.95 1.78
C LYS A 2 32.21 -16.69 1.82
N PHE A 3 31.71 -15.60 1.27
CA PHE A 3 32.27 -14.29 1.61
C PHE A 3 31.85 -13.99 3.04
N GLY A 4 32.86 -13.78 3.90
CA GLY A 4 32.68 -13.55 5.30
C GLY A 4 31.73 -12.37 5.55
N LYS A 5 30.75 -12.60 6.39
CA LYS A 5 30.06 -11.55 7.12
C LYS A 5 31.14 -10.81 7.94
N LYS A 6 31.62 -9.68 7.44
CA LYS A 6 32.07 -8.63 8.33
C LYS A 6 30.81 -8.10 8.99
N GLU A 7 30.65 -8.40 10.25
CA GLU A 7 29.80 -7.62 11.13
C GLU A 7 30.23 -6.16 10.96
N LYS A 8 29.41 -5.38 10.26
CA LYS A 8 29.46 -3.95 10.38
C LYS A 8 28.94 -3.67 11.78
N GLU A 9 29.84 -3.34 12.68
CA GLU A 9 29.53 -2.50 13.83
C GLU A 9 28.80 -1.28 13.25
N THR A 10 27.49 -1.29 13.35
CA THR A 10 26.67 -0.09 13.33
C THR A 10 27.19 0.68 14.54
N GLN A 11 27.95 1.74 14.29
CA GLN A 11 28.12 2.78 15.31
C GLN A 11 26.71 3.30 15.56
N GLU A 12 26.07 2.78 16.58
CA GLU A 12 25.01 3.47 17.29
C GLU A 12 25.66 4.80 17.70
N GLU A 13 25.19 5.90 17.16
CA GLU A 13 25.37 7.19 17.81
C GLU A 13 24.58 7.04 19.13
N GLU A 14 25.24 6.58 20.18
CA GLU A 14 24.76 6.70 21.56
C GLU A 14 24.41 8.17 21.72
N VAL A 15 23.11 8.45 21.84
CA VAL A 15 22.65 9.79 22.22
C VAL A 15 23.21 10.02 23.63
N VAL A 16 24.31 10.77 23.72
CA VAL A 16 24.94 11.09 24.98
C VAL A 16 24.00 12.03 25.73
N ARG A 17 23.20 11.46 26.63
CA ARG A 17 22.28 12.24 27.48
C ARG A 17 23.01 12.79 28.68
N GLY A 18 22.71 14.05 28.97
CA GLY A 18 23.17 14.67 30.22
C GLY A 18 22.43 14.10 31.43
N GLU A 19 23.06 14.17 32.61
CA GLU A 19 22.41 13.81 33.87
C GLU A 19 21.32 14.83 34.22
N ILE A 20 20.10 14.34 34.49
CA ILE A 20 18.98 15.16 34.98
C ILE A 20 18.39 14.61 36.27
N GLN A 21 17.84 15.48 37.08
CA GLN A 21 17.05 15.06 38.22
C GLN A 21 15.63 14.72 37.77
N ARG A 22 15.23 13.44 37.90
CA ARG A 22 13.87 13.00 37.65
C ARG A 22 12.91 13.58 38.67
N VAL A 23 11.72 13.98 38.19
CA VAL A 23 10.69 14.64 39.02
C VAL A 23 9.36 13.92 38.82
N VAL A 24 8.56 13.82 39.86
CA VAL A 24 7.15 13.41 39.76
C VAL A 24 6.30 14.66 39.94
N PRO A 25 5.92 15.35 38.86
CA PRO A 25 5.11 16.55 38.96
C PRO A 25 3.67 16.22 39.36
N ASP A 26 2.98 17.17 39.99
CA ASP A 26 1.53 17.04 40.22
C ASP A 26 0.81 16.93 38.83
N TYR A 27 -0.04 15.94 38.70
CA TYR A 27 -0.74 15.68 37.42
C TYR A 27 -1.63 16.83 36.95
N ARG A 28 -1.99 17.78 37.81
CA ARG A 28 -2.77 18.99 37.49
C ARG A 28 -1.91 20.16 37.04
N VAL A 29 -0.63 20.17 37.41
CA VAL A 29 0.27 21.30 37.18
C VAL A 29 1.30 20.96 36.07
N GLY A 30 1.83 19.74 36.07
CA GLY A 30 2.87 19.34 35.13
C GLY A 30 4.22 19.99 35.38
N LEU A 31 5.11 19.95 34.38
CA LEU A 31 6.45 20.56 34.46
C LEU A 31 6.39 22.08 34.31
N ASN A 32 7.34 22.77 34.97
CA ASN A 32 7.55 24.20 34.76
C ASN A 32 8.52 24.47 33.59
N PRO A 33 8.57 25.69 33.02
CA PRO A 33 9.39 26.00 31.84
C PRO A 33 10.90 25.75 32.02
N GLU A 34 11.43 25.92 33.25
CA GLU A 34 12.86 25.68 33.54
C GLU A 34 13.18 24.18 33.54
N GLN A 35 12.29 23.36 34.09
CA GLN A 35 12.40 21.90 34.06
C GLN A 35 12.32 21.33 32.64
N ILE A 36 11.49 21.91 31.78
CA ILE A 36 11.37 21.52 30.37
C ILE A 36 12.68 21.84 29.66
N ARG A 37 13.18 23.09 29.76
CA ARG A 37 14.42 23.51 29.13
C ARG A 37 15.61 22.63 29.53
N ILE A 38 15.76 22.29 30.83
CA ILE A 38 16.82 21.38 31.28
C ILE A 38 16.74 20.01 30.58
N ARG A 39 15.53 19.47 30.34
CA ARG A 39 15.35 18.18 29.68
C ARG A 39 15.68 18.26 28.21
N GLU A 40 15.24 19.31 27.52
CA GLU A 40 15.56 19.57 26.10
C GLU A 40 17.07 19.73 25.88
N GLU A 41 17.75 20.57 26.69
CA GLU A 41 19.20 20.82 26.62
C GLU A 41 20.03 19.55 26.87
N ASN A 42 19.53 18.60 27.65
CA ASN A 42 20.20 17.34 27.99
C ASN A 42 19.73 16.14 27.10
N GLY A 43 18.93 16.36 26.05
CA GLY A 43 18.53 15.35 25.10
C GLY A 43 17.51 14.32 25.63
N TRP A 44 16.69 14.72 26.62
CA TRP A 44 15.60 13.89 27.15
C TRP A 44 14.26 14.20 26.48
N THR A 45 14.30 14.32 25.14
CA THR A 45 13.18 14.54 24.24
C THR A 45 12.66 13.23 23.68
N ASN A 46 11.38 13.22 23.26
CA ASN A 46 10.76 12.06 22.63
C ASN A 46 11.00 12.07 21.11
N ASP A 47 12.24 12.34 20.71
CA ASP A 47 12.62 12.35 19.29
C ASP A 47 12.27 11.01 18.64
N GLU A 48 11.57 11.05 17.52
CA GLU A 48 11.25 9.85 16.75
C GLU A 48 12.54 9.14 16.31
N VAL A 49 12.65 7.87 16.65
CA VAL A 49 13.61 6.99 15.98
C VAL A 49 13.14 6.89 14.54
N ALA A 50 13.84 7.59 13.66
CA ALA A 50 13.48 7.68 12.24
C ALA A 50 13.06 6.31 11.69
N PRO A 51 11.88 6.22 11.04
CA PRO A 51 11.43 4.96 10.45
C PRO A 51 12.49 4.41 9.50
N PRO A 52 12.48 3.09 9.18
CA PRO A 52 13.53 2.44 8.38
C PRO A 52 13.52 2.95 6.93
N GLY A 53 13.87 4.21 6.75
CA GLY A 53 14.08 4.86 5.46
C GLY A 53 15.55 4.94 5.13
N LEU A 54 15.91 4.69 3.86
CA LEU A 54 17.30 4.83 3.39
C LEU A 54 17.77 6.28 3.58
N THR A 55 18.96 6.46 4.16
CA THR A 55 19.60 7.77 4.21
C THR A 55 20.01 8.24 2.82
N THR A 56 20.20 9.55 2.62
CA THR A 56 20.66 10.08 1.32
C THR A 56 22.00 9.45 0.88
N LYS A 57 22.88 9.15 1.84
CA LYS A 57 24.17 8.48 1.57
C LYS A 57 23.95 7.03 1.11
N GLU A 58 23.01 6.31 1.74
CA GLU A 58 22.68 4.94 1.35
C GLU A 58 21.99 4.90 -0.01
N ILE A 59 21.10 5.86 -0.32
CA ILE A 59 20.48 5.98 -1.65
C ILE A 59 21.56 6.14 -2.72
N VAL A 60 22.51 7.04 -2.53
CA VAL A 60 23.61 7.23 -3.47
C VAL A 60 24.48 5.97 -3.59
N HIS A 61 24.85 5.36 -2.46
CA HIS A 61 25.64 4.14 -2.44
C HIS A 61 24.94 2.97 -3.15
N ASN A 62 23.66 2.73 -2.85
CA ASN A 62 22.90 1.61 -3.41
C ASN A 62 22.65 1.76 -4.92
N ASN A 63 22.53 2.99 -5.43
CA ASN A 63 22.36 3.24 -6.86
C ASN A 63 23.70 3.14 -7.63
N ILE A 64 24.83 3.49 -7.03
CA ILE A 64 26.15 3.40 -7.67
C ILE A 64 26.68 1.98 -7.64
N PHE A 65 26.69 1.33 -6.49
CA PHE A 65 27.29 0.01 -6.27
C PHE A 65 26.31 -1.15 -6.51
N THR A 66 25.67 -1.15 -7.67
CA THR A 66 24.84 -2.27 -8.10
C THR A 66 25.68 -3.38 -8.73
N TYR A 67 25.19 -4.62 -8.68
CA TYR A 67 25.83 -5.76 -9.34
C TYR A 67 26.07 -5.49 -10.84
N PHE A 68 25.12 -4.90 -11.54
CA PHE A 68 25.25 -4.60 -12.96
C PHE A 68 26.21 -3.46 -13.24
N ASN A 69 26.25 -2.41 -12.42
CA ASN A 69 27.21 -1.32 -12.59
C ASN A 69 28.65 -1.84 -12.46
N LEU A 70 28.88 -2.82 -11.58
CA LEU A 70 30.17 -3.49 -11.47
C LEU A 70 30.51 -4.26 -12.76
N ILE A 71 29.56 -5.01 -13.32
CA ILE A 71 29.75 -5.70 -14.60
C ILE A 71 30.05 -4.70 -15.71
N PHE A 72 29.29 -3.63 -15.83
CA PHE A 72 29.53 -2.59 -16.84
C PHE A 72 30.90 -1.95 -16.71
N LEU A 73 31.37 -1.73 -15.48
CA LEU A 73 32.74 -1.22 -15.23
C LEU A 73 33.78 -2.19 -15.75
N ILE A 74 33.62 -3.50 -15.47
CA ILE A 74 34.53 -4.55 -15.97
C ILE A 74 34.52 -4.59 -17.50
N LEU A 75 33.33 -4.55 -18.13
CA LEU A 75 33.20 -4.52 -19.59
C LEU A 75 33.82 -3.28 -20.20
N ALA A 76 33.67 -2.11 -19.57
CA ALA A 76 34.30 -0.89 -20.00
C ALA A 76 35.85 -0.98 -19.94
N ILE A 77 36.36 -1.52 -18.85
CA ILE A 77 37.84 -1.73 -18.70
C ILE A 77 38.33 -2.67 -19.82
N LEU A 78 37.64 -3.78 -20.10
CA LEU A 78 37.98 -4.69 -21.18
C LEU A 78 38.02 -4.01 -22.55
N LEU A 79 37.02 -3.17 -22.86
CA LEU A 79 36.98 -2.40 -24.11
C LEU A 79 38.08 -1.35 -24.19
N CYS A 80 38.47 -0.72 -23.08
CA CYS A 80 39.59 0.21 -23.02
C CYS A 80 40.92 -0.53 -23.27
N LEU A 81 41.14 -1.70 -22.68
CA LEU A 81 42.34 -2.50 -22.85
C LEU A 81 42.57 -2.92 -24.32
N VAL A 82 41.46 -3.18 -25.06
CA VAL A 82 41.58 -3.52 -26.50
C VAL A 82 41.53 -2.29 -27.41
N GLY A 83 41.56 -1.07 -26.88
CA GLY A 83 41.54 0.21 -27.62
C GLY A 83 40.23 0.45 -28.38
N SER A 84 39.07 -0.04 -27.89
CA SER A 84 37.77 0.06 -28.55
C SER A 84 36.89 1.13 -27.91
N PHE A 85 37.36 2.37 -27.84
CA PHE A 85 36.65 3.50 -27.19
C PHE A 85 35.29 3.82 -27.79
N ARG A 86 35.12 3.60 -29.08
CA ARG A 86 33.82 3.78 -29.75
C ARG A 86 32.70 2.94 -29.11
N ASN A 87 33.00 1.76 -28.63
CA ASN A 87 32.05 0.84 -28.06
C ASN A 87 31.68 1.14 -26.60
N LEU A 88 32.16 2.24 -26.01
CA LEU A 88 31.81 2.75 -24.69
C LEU A 88 30.50 3.59 -24.69
N THR A 89 29.76 3.63 -25.78
CA THR A 89 28.49 4.40 -25.92
C THR A 89 27.40 4.01 -24.91
N PHE A 90 27.52 2.86 -24.27
CA PHE A 90 26.61 2.45 -23.19
C PHE A 90 26.88 3.19 -21.85
N LEU A 91 28.11 3.65 -21.60
CA LEU A 91 28.48 4.31 -20.34
C LEU A 91 27.67 5.60 -20.08
N PRO A 92 27.54 6.56 -21.03
CA PRO A 92 26.69 7.73 -20.85
C PRO A 92 25.25 7.37 -20.46
N VAL A 93 24.69 6.30 -21.03
CA VAL A 93 23.32 5.84 -20.73
C VAL A 93 23.25 5.33 -19.28
N ILE A 94 24.23 4.56 -18.82
CA ILE A 94 24.27 4.03 -17.46
C ILE A 94 24.47 5.16 -16.44
N ILE A 95 25.37 6.10 -16.72
CA ILE A 95 25.62 7.26 -15.86
C ILE A 95 24.34 8.10 -15.74
N CYS A 96 23.68 8.41 -16.86
CA CYS A 96 22.41 9.13 -16.85
C CYS A 96 21.33 8.37 -16.08
N ASN A 97 21.19 7.07 -16.29
CA ASN A 97 20.22 6.23 -15.55
C ASN A 97 20.49 6.25 -14.05
N THR A 98 21.75 6.12 -13.62
CA THR A 98 22.15 6.16 -12.21
C THR A 98 21.86 7.53 -11.59
N LEU A 99 22.20 8.62 -12.29
CA LEU A 99 21.90 9.99 -11.82
C LEU A 99 20.40 10.25 -11.72
N ILE A 100 19.62 9.85 -12.72
CA ILE A 100 18.15 9.98 -12.69
C ILE A 100 17.59 9.19 -11.51
N GLY A 101 18.07 7.95 -11.25
CA GLY A 101 17.66 7.14 -10.11
C GLY A 101 17.90 7.84 -8.78
N ILE A 102 19.13 8.32 -8.56
CA ILE A 102 19.51 9.04 -7.34
C ILE A 102 18.64 10.28 -7.12
N ILE A 103 18.49 11.13 -8.16
CA ILE A 103 17.71 12.37 -8.07
C ILE A 103 16.25 12.08 -7.74
N GLN A 104 15.66 11.11 -8.42
CA GLN A 104 14.24 10.76 -8.21
C GLN A 104 13.99 10.13 -6.84
N GLU A 105 14.87 9.26 -6.37
CA GLU A 105 14.74 8.62 -5.06
C GLU A 105 14.91 9.62 -3.92
N ILE A 106 15.88 10.53 -4.02
CA ILE A 106 16.06 11.64 -3.05
C ILE A 106 14.83 12.56 -3.06
N ARG A 107 14.30 12.89 -4.25
CA ARG A 107 13.12 13.75 -4.36
C ARG A 107 11.87 13.08 -3.78
N SER A 108 11.69 11.80 -4.05
CA SER A 108 10.60 11.01 -3.48
C SER A 108 10.68 10.96 -1.97
N LYS A 109 11.86 10.65 -1.42
CA LYS A 109 12.10 10.68 0.03
C LYS A 109 11.71 12.02 0.64
N LYS A 110 12.19 13.14 0.12
CA LYS A 110 11.86 14.48 0.64
C LYS A 110 10.37 14.78 0.65
N VAL A 111 9.62 14.28 -0.33
CA VAL A 111 8.16 14.49 -0.39
C VAL A 111 7.47 13.62 0.66
N LEU A 112 7.89 12.36 0.80
CA LEU A 112 7.33 11.45 1.82
C LEU A 112 7.64 11.96 3.23
N ASP A 113 8.89 12.34 3.52
CA ASP A 113 9.30 12.89 4.82
C ASP A 113 8.44 14.11 5.19
N ARG A 114 8.21 15.04 4.24
CA ARG A 114 7.34 16.21 4.49
C ARG A 114 5.89 15.84 4.80
N LEU A 115 5.35 14.80 4.15
CA LEU A 115 3.96 14.37 4.39
C LEU A 115 3.82 13.64 5.72
N THR A 116 4.82 12.85 6.12
CA THR A 116 4.87 12.20 7.43
C THR A 116 4.88 13.24 8.54
N MET A 117 5.66 14.32 8.41
CA MET A 117 5.67 15.44 9.36
C MET A 117 4.30 16.13 9.49
N LEU A 118 3.52 16.24 8.40
CA LEU A 118 2.18 16.84 8.45
C LEU A 118 1.15 15.96 9.20
N ASN A 119 1.46 14.71 9.44
CA ASN A 119 0.59 13.74 10.13
C ASN A 119 1.26 13.19 11.40
N ALA A 120 2.19 13.95 11.99
CA ALA A 120 2.82 13.57 13.25
C ALA A 120 1.77 13.47 14.37
N PRO A 121 1.81 12.44 15.22
CA PRO A 121 0.87 12.29 16.31
C PRO A 121 1.03 13.46 17.30
N HIS A 122 -0.11 13.96 17.78
CA HIS A 122 -0.17 15.03 18.77
C HIS A 122 -0.59 14.46 20.12
N ALA A 123 -0.13 15.07 21.19
CA ALA A 123 -0.48 14.67 22.54
C ALA A 123 -0.92 15.88 23.38
N GLU A 124 -1.98 15.69 24.17
CA GLU A 124 -2.44 16.68 25.12
C GLU A 124 -1.56 16.60 26.38
N VAL A 125 -0.83 17.66 26.67
CA VAL A 125 0.18 17.74 27.75
C VAL A 125 -0.16 18.84 28.74
N ILE A 126 -0.01 18.58 30.01
CA ILE A 126 -0.16 19.58 31.08
C ILE A 126 1.22 20.13 31.45
N ARG A 127 1.44 21.42 31.19
CA ARG A 127 2.66 22.16 31.55
C ARG A 127 2.28 23.47 32.22
N GLY A 128 2.81 23.69 33.43
CA GLY A 128 2.50 24.90 34.18
C GLY A 128 1.02 25.11 34.52
N GLY A 129 0.24 24.04 34.65
CA GLY A 129 -1.20 24.07 34.92
C GLY A 129 -2.09 24.38 33.67
N ILE A 130 -1.48 24.43 32.50
CA ILE A 130 -2.20 24.68 31.23
C ILE A 130 -2.12 23.42 30.37
N SER A 131 -3.26 23.01 29.76
CA SER A 131 -3.30 21.94 28.78
C SER A 131 -2.87 22.50 27.41
N LEU A 132 -1.88 21.84 26.78
CA LEU A 132 -1.30 22.20 25.51
C LEU A 132 -1.37 20.97 24.59
N ASN A 133 -1.68 21.17 23.30
CA ASN A 133 -1.60 20.13 22.31
C ASN A 133 -0.26 20.26 21.56
N LEU A 134 0.66 19.32 21.78
CA LEU A 134 2.01 19.34 21.23
C LEU A 134 2.23 18.14 20.28
N GLU A 135 3.15 18.30 19.32
CA GLU A 135 3.65 17.17 18.54
C GLU A 135 4.40 16.19 19.46
N ALA A 136 4.29 14.90 19.18
CA ALA A 136 4.86 13.86 20.06
C ALA A 136 6.38 13.95 20.22
N ASP A 137 7.11 14.51 19.26
CA ASP A 137 8.56 14.76 19.30
C ASP A 137 8.96 15.90 20.24
N GLN A 138 8.02 16.83 20.55
CA GLN A 138 8.23 17.95 21.49
C GLN A 138 8.03 17.58 22.96
N LEU A 139 7.66 16.33 23.21
CA LEU A 139 7.50 15.81 24.57
C LEU A 139 8.87 15.56 25.21
N VAL A 140 8.91 15.74 26.53
CA VAL A 140 10.11 15.45 27.33
C VAL A 140 9.81 14.42 28.42
N VAL A 141 10.83 13.78 28.94
CA VAL A 141 10.67 12.87 30.07
C VAL A 141 10.05 13.60 31.25
N ASP A 142 9.22 12.91 32.07
CA ASP A 142 8.43 13.42 33.18
C ASP A 142 7.29 14.39 32.79
N ASP A 143 6.99 14.64 31.51
CA ASP A 143 5.77 15.34 31.09
C ASP A 143 4.51 14.59 31.56
N ILE A 144 3.46 15.33 31.89
CA ILE A 144 2.13 14.78 32.17
C ILE A 144 1.28 14.85 30.92
N VAL A 145 1.01 13.69 30.36
CA VAL A 145 0.18 13.53 29.13
C VAL A 145 -1.21 13.04 29.52
N VAL A 146 -2.24 13.60 28.88
CA VAL A 146 -3.63 13.17 29.01
C VAL A 146 -3.95 12.21 27.87
N PHE A 147 -4.13 10.93 28.19
CA PHE A 147 -4.54 9.94 27.20
C PHE A 147 -6.05 9.70 27.28
N ARG A 148 -6.73 9.70 26.14
CA ARG A 148 -8.17 9.47 25.97
C ARG A 148 -8.43 8.32 25.00
N ALA A 149 -9.66 7.82 24.97
CA ALA A 149 -10.08 6.82 24.01
C ALA A 149 -9.73 7.24 22.56
N GLY A 150 -9.09 6.35 21.80
CA GLY A 150 -8.61 6.59 20.45
C GLY A 150 -7.15 7.02 20.35
N ASN A 151 -6.54 7.56 21.42
CA ASN A 151 -5.14 7.98 21.41
C ASN A 151 -4.18 6.78 21.39
N GLN A 152 -3.09 6.95 20.67
CA GLN A 152 -1.93 6.07 20.77
C GLN A 152 -1.01 6.57 21.87
N ILE A 153 -0.44 5.65 22.66
CA ILE A 153 0.55 5.96 23.69
C ILE A 153 1.89 6.21 22.99
N CYS A 154 2.29 7.49 22.96
CA CYS A 154 3.43 7.98 22.18
C CYS A 154 4.80 7.70 22.82
N ALA A 155 4.84 7.47 24.13
CA ALA A 155 6.05 7.15 24.89
C ALA A 155 5.67 6.28 26.10
N ASP A 156 6.61 5.53 26.67
CA ASP A 156 6.30 4.72 27.87
C ASP A 156 5.97 5.64 29.04
N ALA A 157 4.85 5.39 29.70
CA ALA A 157 4.33 6.25 30.75
C ALA A 157 3.86 5.47 31.99
N VAL A 158 3.62 6.17 33.08
CA VAL A 158 3.04 5.65 34.33
C VAL A 158 1.79 6.44 34.65
N VAL A 159 0.67 5.75 34.88
CA VAL A 159 -0.61 6.38 35.22
C VAL A 159 -0.53 7.05 36.59
N GLU A 160 -0.75 8.36 36.68
CA GLU A 160 -0.77 9.14 37.92
C GLU A 160 -2.20 9.38 38.44
N ALA A 161 -3.18 9.52 37.54
CA ALA A 161 -4.60 9.66 37.89
C ALA A 161 -5.51 9.15 36.77
N GLY A 162 -6.70 8.67 37.14
CA GLY A 162 -7.67 8.11 36.16
C GLY A 162 -7.54 6.60 35.97
N GLU A 163 -8.33 6.06 35.07
CA GLU A 163 -8.35 4.64 34.70
C GLU A 163 -8.63 4.53 33.18
N VAL A 164 -7.89 3.70 32.51
CA VAL A 164 -8.02 3.45 31.06
C VAL A 164 -8.00 1.96 30.74
N GLN A 165 -8.73 1.57 29.70
CA GLN A 165 -8.55 0.28 29.07
C GLN A 165 -7.64 0.47 27.85
N VAL A 166 -6.56 -0.30 27.79
CA VAL A 166 -5.59 -0.27 26.70
C VAL A 166 -5.57 -1.58 25.95
N ASN A 167 -5.33 -1.51 24.67
CA ASN A 167 -5.07 -2.66 23.83
C ASN A 167 -3.59 -2.68 23.45
N GLU A 168 -2.90 -3.75 23.85
CA GLU A 168 -1.47 -3.96 23.60
C GLU A 168 -1.21 -4.93 22.43
N SER A 169 -2.23 -5.24 21.61
CA SER A 169 -2.13 -6.23 20.53
C SER A 169 -1.08 -5.94 19.47
N LEU A 170 -0.75 -4.66 19.27
CA LEU A 170 0.32 -4.27 18.36
C LEU A 170 1.71 -4.69 18.85
N LEU A 171 1.85 -4.89 20.15
CA LEU A 171 3.10 -5.23 20.85
C LEU A 171 3.17 -6.73 21.16
N THR A 172 2.09 -7.28 21.71
CA THR A 172 2.04 -8.66 22.23
C THR A 172 1.41 -9.65 21.25
N GLY A 173 0.61 -9.17 20.30
CA GLY A 173 -0.20 -10.00 19.40
C GLY A 173 -1.52 -10.49 20.02
N GLU A 174 -1.75 -10.23 21.33
CA GLU A 174 -2.98 -10.60 22.05
C GLU A 174 -3.97 -9.43 22.01
N SER A 175 -5.23 -9.72 21.70
CA SER A 175 -6.28 -8.70 21.51
C SER A 175 -7.04 -8.30 22.78
N ASP A 176 -6.67 -8.85 23.93
CA ASP A 176 -7.38 -8.59 25.19
C ASP A 176 -7.15 -7.16 25.69
N GLU A 177 -8.23 -6.50 26.09
CA GLU A 177 -8.20 -5.16 26.67
C GLU A 177 -7.75 -5.25 28.13
N ILE A 178 -6.70 -4.50 28.47
CA ILE A 178 -6.11 -4.49 29.80
C ILE A 178 -6.48 -3.19 30.53
N THR A 179 -7.11 -3.29 31.68
CA THR A 179 -7.41 -2.11 32.51
C THR A 179 -6.15 -1.67 33.26
N LYS A 180 -5.75 -0.40 33.07
CA LYS A 180 -4.62 0.24 33.74
C LYS A 180 -5.11 1.30 34.72
N LYS A 181 -4.58 1.26 35.93
CA LYS A 181 -4.92 2.15 37.03
C LYS A 181 -3.69 2.90 37.53
N ARG A 182 -3.88 3.80 38.44
CA ARG A 182 -2.77 4.57 39.07
C ARG A 182 -1.61 3.68 39.49
N GLY A 183 -0.42 4.00 38.98
CA GLY A 183 0.84 3.27 39.23
C GLY A 183 1.15 2.20 38.18
N ASP A 184 0.20 1.86 37.30
CA ASP A 184 0.42 0.91 36.18
C ASP A 184 1.20 1.57 35.07
N ARG A 185 1.96 0.75 34.32
CA ARG A 185 2.72 1.20 33.15
C ARG A 185 1.88 1.12 31.89
N LEU A 186 2.00 2.16 31.08
CA LEU A 186 1.51 2.25 29.72
C LEU A 186 2.70 2.09 28.79
N MET A 187 2.61 1.17 27.83
CA MET A 187 3.67 0.89 26.88
C MET A 187 3.45 1.70 25.60
N SER A 188 4.50 2.36 25.12
CA SER A 188 4.45 3.07 23.84
C SER A 188 4.10 2.12 22.70
N GLY A 189 3.26 2.61 21.76
CA GLY A 189 2.74 1.80 20.66
C GLY A 189 1.45 1.05 20.96
N SER A 190 1.02 0.95 22.24
CA SER A 190 -0.34 0.54 22.60
C SER A 190 -1.32 1.71 22.42
N PHE A 191 -2.62 1.45 22.52
CA PHE A 191 -3.63 2.50 22.34
C PHE A 191 -4.78 2.37 23.34
N VAL A 192 -5.38 3.51 23.66
CA VAL A 192 -6.48 3.60 24.61
C VAL A 192 -7.79 3.25 23.92
N VAL A 193 -8.49 2.23 24.44
CA VAL A 193 -9.78 1.78 23.93
C VAL A 193 -10.92 2.56 24.57
N SER A 194 -10.84 2.77 25.90
CA SER A 194 -11.85 3.49 26.66
C SER A 194 -11.29 4.13 27.91
N GLY A 195 -11.99 5.15 28.43
CA GLY A 195 -11.58 5.90 29.62
C GLY A 195 -10.62 7.04 29.32
N SER A 196 -10.11 7.67 30.38
CA SER A 196 -9.08 8.72 30.30
C SER A 196 -8.16 8.68 31.50
N CYS A 197 -6.88 9.00 31.31
CA CYS A 197 -5.92 9.08 32.38
C CYS A 197 -4.91 10.21 32.18
N HIS A 198 -4.31 10.64 33.29
CA HIS A 198 -3.14 11.48 33.30
C HIS A 198 -1.94 10.58 33.61
N ALA A 199 -0.98 10.54 32.69
CA ALA A 199 0.18 9.66 32.82
C ALA A 199 1.48 10.46 32.67
N ARG A 200 2.48 10.13 33.49
CA ARG A 200 3.80 10.73 33.46
C ARG A 200 4.69 9.92 32.53
N LEU A 201 5.34 10.59 31.58
CA LEU A 201 6.28 9.94 30.68
C LEU A 201 7.51 9.43 31.43
N ASP A 202 7.81 8.16 31.30
CA ASP A 202 8.91 7.48 31.99
C ASP A 202 10.11 7.23 31.08
N LYS A 203 9.88 6.79 29.84
CA LYS A 203 10.90 6.58 28.81
C LYS A 203 10.46 7.25 27.51
N VAL A 204 11.36 8.01 26.90
CA VAL A 204 11.11 8.82 25.71
C VAL A 204 12.13 8.50 24.62
N GLY A 205 11.80 8.80 23.37
CA GLY A 205 12.68 8.65 22.24
C GLY A 205 13.16 7.20 22.04
N ALA A 206 14.47 7.01 21.86
CA ALA A 206 15.07 5.69 21.61
C ALA A 206 14.89 4.68 22.77
N ASP A 207 14.61 5.15 24.01
CA ASP A 207 14.43 4.25 25.16
C ASP A 207 13.00 3.72 25.28
N SER A 208 12.06 4.28 24.53
CA SER A 208 10.67 3.82 24.55
C SER A 208 10.56 2.41 23.96
N TYR A 209 9.61 1.63 24.45
CA TYR A 209 9.42 0.23 24.05
C TYR A 209 9.23 0.08 22.53
N ILE A 210 8.40 0.92 21.92
CA ILE A 210 8.14 0.87 20.48
C ILE A 210 9.41 1.20 19.67
N SER A 211 10.24 2.14 20.15
CA SER A 211 11.50 2.50 19.50
C SER A 211 12.51 1.37 19.56
N GLN A 212 12.63 0.70 20.71
CA GLN A 212 13.50 -0.48 20.87
C GLN A 212 13.05 -1.63 19.96
N LEU A 213 11.74 -1.91 19.93
CA LEU A 213 11.18 -2.92 19.04
C LEU A 213 11.42 -2.57 17.56
N THR A 214 11.32 -1.29 17.19
CA THR A 214 11.61 -0.80 15.82
C THR A 214 13.09 -0.97 15.47
N LEU A 215 14.00 -0.71 16.40
CA LEU A 215 15.44 -0.91 16.20
C LEU A 215 15.78 -2.40 16.03
N GLU A 216 15.19 -3.28 16.85
CA GLU A 216 15.34 -4.73 16.70
C GLU A 216 14.78 -5.24 15.37
N ALA A 217 13.61 -4.75 14.97
CA ALA A 217 13.02 -5.06 13.68
C ALA A 217 13.89 -4.58 12.51
N LYS A 218 14.53 -3.40 12.63
CA LYS A 218 15.52 -2.91 11.65
C LYS A 218 16.70 -3.87 11.47
N ALA A 219 17.18 -4.46 12.56
CA ALA A 219 18.29 -5.43 12.52
C ALA A 219 17.86 -6.75 11.84
N MET A 220 16.57 -7.11 11.87
CA MET A 220 16.04 -8.39 11.37
C MET A 220 15.40 -8.32 9.97
N GLN A 221 14.99 -7.16 9.46
CA GLN A 221 14.17 -7.07 8.24
C GLN A 221 14.83 -6.36 7.06
N GLN A 222 14.94 -7.12 5.97
CA GLN A 222 14.63 -6.58 4.63
C GLN A 222 13.10 -6.57 4.52
N GLY A 223 12.48 -5.39 4.49
CA GLY A 223 11.04 -5.24 4.38
C GLY A 223 10.46 -6.08 3.23
N GLU A 224 9.26 -6.61 3.38
CA GLU A 224 8.60 -7.37 2.32
C GLU A 224 8.45 -6.50 1.06
N GLN A 225 9.15 -6.87 0.01
CA GLN A 225 9.08 -6.20 -1.29
C GLN A 225 7.76 -6.52 -2.01
N SER A 226 7.25 -5.59 -2.82
CA SER A 226 6.08 -5.82 -3.66
C SER A 226 6.27 -7.02 -4.61
N GLU A 227 5.17 -7.68 -5.04
CA GLU A 227 5.24 -8.83 -5.97
C GLU A 227 5.97 -8.45 -7.25
N MET A 228 5.73 -7.26 -7.76
CA MET A 228 6.36 -6.75 -8.97
C MET A 228 7.88 -6.59 -8.78
N ILE A 229 8.32 -5.91 -7.70
CA ILE A 229 9.75 -5.71 -7.42
C ILE A 229 10.43 -7.04 -7.17
N ARG A 230 9.84 -7.94 -6.38
CA ARG A 230 10.35 -9.30 -6.13
C ARG A 230 10.48 -10.10 -7.44
N SER A 231 9.52 -9.96 -8.35
CA SER A 231 9.56 -10.60 -9.67
C SER A 231 10.67 -10.03 -10.54
N LEU A 232 10.90 -8.72 -10.49
CA LEU A 232 12.02 -8.07 -11.19
C LEU A 232 13.37 -8.51 -10.62
N ASP A 233 13.52 -8.55 -9.30
CA ASP A 233 14.73 -9.04 -8.63
C ASP A 233 15.05 -10.49 -9.00
N LYS A 234 14.04 -11.35 -9.06
CA LYS A 234 14.21 -12.74 -9.48
C LYS A 234 14.71 -12.82 -10.93
N LEU A 235 14.12 -12.02 -11.83
CA LEU A 235 14.57 -11.94 -13.22
C LEU A 235 16.02 -11.45 -13.32
N VAL A 236 16.36 -10.38 -12.62
CA VAL A 236 17.68 -9.77 -12.56
C VAL A 236 18.73 -10.77 -12.05
N LYS A 237 18.43 -11.49 -10.97
CA LYS A 237 19.32 -12.53 -10.41
C LYS A 237 19.53 -13.69 -11.40
N MET A 238 18.46 -14.15 -12.04
CA MET A 238 18.53 -15.24 -13.04
C MET A 238 19.40 -14.84 -14.23
N VAL A 239 19.19 -13.65 -14.79
CA VAL A 239 20.01 -13.10 -15.89
C VAL A 239 21.45 -12.92 -15.42
N GLY A 240 21.68 -12.34 -14.25
CA GLY A 240 23.01 -12.10 -13.69
C GLY A 240 23.85 -13.38 -13.53
N ILE A 241 23.24 -14.49 -13.14
CA ILE A 241 23.92 -15.78 -13.05
C ILE A 241 24.26 -16.32 -14.44
N ALA A 242 23.37 -16.17 -15.43
CA ALA A 242 23.55 -16.70 -16.77
C ALA A 242 24.59 -15.93 -17.62
N LEU A 243 24.79 -14.63 -17.33
CA LEU A 243 25.68 -13.74 -18.08
C LEU A 243 27.14 -14.23 -18.09
N ILE A 244 27.67 -14.65 -16.95
CA ILE A 244 29.09 -15.00 -16.79
C ILE A 244 29.46 -16.23 -17.64
N PRO A 245 28.76 -17.39 -17.51
CA PRO A 245 29.09 -18.55 -18.31
C PRO A 245 28.90 -18.31 -19.82
N ILE A 246 27.85 -17.59 -20.22
CA ILE A 246 27.62 -17.30 -21.63
C ILE A 246 28.71 -16.39 -22.20
N GLY A 247 29.12 -15.35 -21.46
CA GLY A 247 30.20 -14.46 -21.86
C GLY A 247 31.51 -15.24 -22.06
N ILE A 248 31.84 -16.14 -21.15
CA ILE A 248 33.05 -17.00 -21.25
C ILE A 248 32.94 -17.90 -22.50
N ILE A 249 31.80 -18.57 -22.70
CA ILE A 249 31.56 -19.45 -23.85
C ILE A 249 31.75 -18.69 -25.16
N LEU A 250 31.14 -17.52 -25.32
CA LEU A 250 31.25 -16.70 -26.53
C LEU A 250 32.66 -16.21 -26.79
N PHE A 251 33.38 -15.83 -25.74
CA PHE A 251 34.79 -15.43 -25.87
C PHE A 251 35.67 -16.59 -26.31
N VAL A 252 35.58 -17.75 -25.64
CA VAL A 252 36.34 -18.94 -25.97
C VAL A 252 36.05 -19.41 -27.39
N GLN A 253 34.77 -19.42 -27.77
CA GLN A 253 34.37 -19.78 -29.14
C GLN A 253 34.96 -18.83 -30.18
N SER A 254 34.79 -17.49 -30.02
CA SER A 254 35.28 -16.52 -30.97
C SER A 254 36.81 -16.57 -31.13
N TYR A 255 37.55 -16.65 -30.01
CA TYR A 255 38.98 -16.57 -30.03
C TYR A 255 39.64 -17.90 -30.43
N PHE A 256 39.23 -19.05 -29.86
CA PHE A 256 39.89 -20.32 -30.07
C PHE A 256 39.34 -21.12 -31.25
N TYR A 257 38.04 -21.06 -31.53
CA TYR A 257 37.39 -21.85 -32.60
C TYR A 257 37.23 -21.07 -33.90
N ASN A 258 36.78 -19.81 -33.81
CA ASN A 258 36.59 -18.97 -35.01
C ASN A 258 37.86 -18.26 -35.45
N HIS A 259 38.91 -18.31 -34.63
CA HIS A 259 40.20 -17.67 -34.86
C HIS A 259 40.10 -16.16 -35.06
N ASP A 260 39.09 -15.51 -34.43
CA ASP A 260 38.96 -14.07 -34.46
C ASP A 260 40.09 -13.41 -33.67
N SER A 261 40.38 -12.13 -33.98
CA SER A 261 41.34 -11.38 -33.21
C SER A 261 40.85 -11.22 -31.75
N PHE A 262 41.80 -11.15 -30.80
CA PHE A 262 41.49 -10.91 -29.38
C PHE A 262 40.55 -9.71 -29.18
N ARG A 263 40.81 -8.62 -29.94
CA ARG A 263 39.97 -7.43 -29.95
C ARG A 263 38.56 -7.73 -30.38
N GLN A 264 38.35 -8.46 -31.49
CA GLN A 264 37.03 -8.77 -32.01
C GLN A 264 36.26 -9.70 -31.06
N SER A 265 36.93 -10.66 -30.46
CA SER A 265 36.36 -11.59 -29.50
C SER A 265 35.86 -10.89 -28.23
N ILE A 266 36.59 -9.88 -27.73
CA ILE A 266 36.14 -9.03 -26.61
C ILE A 266 34.93 -8.20 -27.02
N ILE A 267 34.96 -7.55 -28.18
CA ILE A 267 33.88 -6.68 -28.64
C ILE A 267 32.57 -7.48 -28.80
N SER A 268 32.63 -8.64 -29.43
CA SER A 268 31.46 -9.51 -29.67
C SER A 268 30.88 -10.04 -28.36
N MET A 269 31.76 -10.51 -27.45
CA MET A 269 31.34 -10.96 -26.12
C MET A 269 30.67 -9.82 -25.32
N VAL A 270 31.29 -8.63 -25.31
CA VAL A 270 30.74 -7.46 -24.61
C VAL A 270 29.38 -7.06 -25.19
N ALA A 271 29.22 -7.08 -26.53
CA ALA A 271 27.94 -6.77 -27.16
C ALA A 271 26.83 -7.73 -26.71
N ALA A 272 27.10 -9.02 -26.69
CA ALA A 272 26.15 -10.03 -26.23
C ALA A 272 25.76 -9.80 -24.75
N VAL A 273 26.77 -9.60 -23.87
CA VAL A 273 26.54 -9.39 -22.44
C VAL A 273 25.74 -8.12 -22.16
N ILE A 274 26.07 -6.98 -22.78
CA ILE A 274 25.30 -5.72 -22.64
C ILE A 274 23.85 -5.92 -23.13
N GLY A 275 23.64 -6.63 -24.22
CA GLY A 275 22.32 -6.94 -24.75
C GLY A 275 21.45 -7.72 -23.79
N MET A 276 22.03 -8.63 -23.00
CA MET A 276 21.31 -9.46 -22.03
C MET A 276 20.97 -8.73 -20.72
N ILE A 277 21.67 -7.65 -20.35
CA ILE A 277 21.40 -6.92 -19.10
C ILE A 277 20.12 -6.09 -19.25
N PRO A 278 19.14 -6.23 -18.33
CA PRO A 278 17.90 -5.43 -18.32
C PRO A 278 18.16 -4.01 -17.74
N GLU A 279 18.94 -3.22 -18.48
CA GLU A 279 19.25 -1.84 -18.09
C GLU A 279 18.00 -0.98 -17.91
N GLY A 280 17.94 -0.23 -16.81
CA GLY A 280 16.90 0.76 -16.58
C GLY A 280 15.53 0.19 -16.21
N LEU A 281 15.31 -1.12 -16.20
CA LEU A 281 14.01 -1.69 -15.83
C LEU A 281 13.67 -1.43 -14.35
N TYR A 282 14.64 -1.62 -13.46
CA TYR A 282 14.49 -1.33 -12.03
C TYR A 282 14.32 0.17 -11.78
N LEU A 283 15.16 0.99 -12.42
CA LEU A 283 15.05 2.44 -12.37
C LEU A 283 13.66 2.92 -12.81
N LEU A 284 13.14 2.38 -13.92
CA LEU A 284 11.83 2.78 -14.43
C LEU A 284 10.71 2.42 -13.45
N ALA A 285 10.78 1.24 -12.80
CA ALA A 285 9.82 0.83 -11.79
C ALA A 285 9.87 1.76 -10.57
N SER A 286 11.07 2.04 -10.06
CA SER A 286 11.31 2.94 -8.93
C SER A 286 10.83 4.37 -9.24
N VAL A 287 11.19 4.93 -10.39
CA VAL A 287 10.74 6.26 -10.83
C VAL A 287 9.22 6.33 -11.00
N ALA A 288 8.59 5.30 -11.58
CA ALA A 288 7.15 5.28 -11.76
C ALA A 288 6.39 5.25 -10.43
N LEU A 289 6.86 4.45 -9.46
CA LEU A 289 6.31 4.43 -8.10
C LEU A 289 6.51 5.76 -7.37
N ALA A 290 7.70 6.35 -7.45
CA ALA A 290 8.01 7.64 -6.85
C ALA A 290 7.13 8.78 -7.41
N VAL A 291 6.97 8.85 -8.73
CA VAL A 291 6.08 9.83 -9.38
C VAL A 291 4.63 9.61 -8.98
N SER A 292 4.20 8.36 -8.82
CA SER A 292 2.85 8.03 -8.37
C SER A 292 2.62 8.47 -6.93
N ALA A 293 3.56 8.20 -6.03
CA ALA A 293 3.49 8.67 -4.65
C ALA A 293 3.40 10.20 -4.57
N MET A 294 4.21 10.93 -5.36
CA MET A 294 4.13 12.39 -5.43
C MET A 294 2.77 12.90 -5.95
N ARG A 295 2.14 12.21 -6.90
CA ARG A 295 0.81 12.57 -7.40
C ARG A 295 -0.28 12.31 -6.38
N LEU A 296 -0.24 11.17 -5.68
CA LEU A 296 -1.16 10.88 -4.60
C LEU A 296 -1.00 11.88 -3.46
N ALA A 297 0.23 12.23 -3.12
CA ALA A 297 0.55 13.27 -2.16
C ALA A 297 -0.07 14.64 -2.52
N SER A 298 0.02 15.04 -3.79
CA SER A 298 -0.62 16.28 -4.27
C SER A 298 -2.15 16.26 -4.18
N LYS A 299 -2.74 15.06 -4.08
CA LYS A 299 -4.16 14.82 -3.88
C LYS A 299 -4.53 14.57 -2.42
N LYS A 300 -3.64 14.90 -1.49
CA LYS A 300 -3.85 14.73 -0.06
C LYS A 300 -4.02 13.25 0.36
N VAL A 301 -3.33 12.35 -0.32
CA VAL A 301 -3.25 10.93 0.05
C VAL A 301 -1.83 10.63 0.49
N LEU A 302 -1.66 10.28 1.77
CA LEU A 302 -0.40 9.86 2.35
C LEU A 302 -0.22 8.35 2.17
N LEU A 303 0.98 7.94 1.81
CA LEU A 303 1.38 6.54 1.70
C LEU A 303 2.47 6.25 2.72
N HIS A 304 2.22 5.34 3.64
CA HIS A 304 3.25 4.81 4.54
C HIS A 304 4.13 3.75 3.86
N ASP A 305 3.56 3.03 2.87
CA ASP A 305 4.28 2.02 2.10
C ASP A 305 3.96 2.13 0.59
N MET A 306 5.00 2.22 -0.25
CA MET A 306 4.84 2.26 -1.71
C MET A 306 4.28 0.95 -2.29
N LYS A 307 4.41 -0.18 -1.58
CA LYS A 307 3.83 -1.47 -1.95
C LYS A 307 2.31 -1.39 -2.07
N SER A 308 1.67 -0.54 -1.26
CA SER A 308 0.22 -0.33 -1.25
C SER A 308 -0.32 0.11 -2.61
N ILE A 309 0.46 0.89 -3.40
CA ILE A 309 0.08 1.32 -4.75
C ILE A 309 -0.15 0.11 -5.67
N GLU A 310 0.74 -0.89 -5.61
CA GLU A 310 0.60 -2.11 -6.42
C GLU A 310 -0.58 -2.95 -5.93
N THR A 311 -0.71 -3.11 -4.62
CA THR A 311 -1.76 -3.93 -4.02
C THR A 311 -3.13 -3.37 -4.32
N LEU A 312 -3.33 -2.05 -4.17
CA LEU A 312 -4.58 -1.37 -4.50
C LEU A 312 -5.00 -1.57 -5.96
N ALA A 313 -4.04 -1.60 -6.87
CA ALA A 313 -4.31 -1.84 -8.28
C ALA A 313 -4.91 -3.23 -8.56
N ARG A 314 -4.70 -4.20 -7.66
CA ARG A 314 -5.11 -5.61 -7.76
C ARG A 314 -6.30 -5.97 -6.87
N VAL A 315 -6.76 -5.05 -6.02
CA VAL A 315 -7.89 -5.27 -5.12
C VAL A 315 -9.12 -5.74 -5.89
N ASN A 316 -9.73 -6.82 -5.40
CA ASN A 316 -10.96 -7.38 -5.91
C ASN A 316 -12.07 -7.46 -4.85
N VAL A 317 -11.74 -7.23 -3.57
CA VAL A 317 -12.69 -7.08 -2.47
C VAL A 317 -12.31 -5.86 -1.64
N LEU A 318 -13.28 -4.97 -1.42
CA LEU A 318 -13.15 -3.82 -0.54
C LEU A 318 -14.04 -4.02 0.68
N CYS A 319 -13.45 -4.24 1.84
CA CYS A 319 -14.11 -4.26 3.12
C CYS A 319 -14.19 -2.83 3.66
N VAL A 320 -15.36 -2.35 3.99
CA VAL A 320 -15.59 -1.01 4.48
C VAL A 320 -16.27 -1.04 5.84
N ASP A 321 -15.78 -0.24 6.79
CA ASP A 321 -16.57 0.06 7.99
C ASP A 321 -17.68 1.06 7.61
N LYS A 322 -18.78 1.03 8.35
CA LYS A 322 -19.90 1.96 8.13
C LYS A 322 -19.53 3.38 8.53
N THR A 323 -19.11 3.54 9.78
CA THR A 323 -18.85 4.85 10.41
C THR A 323 -17.55 5.45 9.85
N GLY A 324 -17.54 6.76 9.63
CA GLY A 324 -16.37 7.46 9.11
C GLY A 324 -16.01 7.17 7.64
N THR A 325 -16.47 6.04 7.07
CA THR A 325 -16.22 5.65 5.67
C THR A 325 -17.45 5.86 4.79
N ILE A 326 -18.53 5.12 5.02
CA ILE A 326 -19.81 5.26 4.28
C ILE A 326 -20.55 6.51 4.75
N THR A 327 -20.49 6.76 6.06
CA THR A 327 -21.11 7.92 6.69
C THR A 327 -20.06 8.95 7.10
N GLU A 328 -20.50 10.16 7.37
CA GLU A 328 -19.70 11.16 8.07
C GLU A 328 -19.37 10.69 9.49
N ASP A 329 -18.31 11.22 10.08
CA ASP A 329 -17.90 10.90 11.47
C ASP A 329 -18.86 11.51 12.47
N SER A 330 -19.50 12.61 12.08
CA SER A 330 -20.49 13.31 12.89
C SER A 330 -21.81 12.53 12.96
N MET A 331 -22.30 12.38 14.17
CA MET A 331 -23.63 11.85 14.45
C MET A 331 -24.55 13.02 14.79
N CYS A 332 -25.82 12.95 14.44
CA CYS A 332 -26.79 13.94 14.85
C CYS A 332 -28.03 13.27 15.45
N VAL A 333 -28.63 13.94 16.42
CA VAL A 333 -29.97 13.58 16.95
C VAL A 333 -31.02 14.02 15.92
N SER A 334 -31.75 13.08 15.37
CA SER A 334 -32.78 13.34 14.37
C SER A 334 -34.13 13.58 14.99
N GLU A 335 -34.50 12.75 15.98
CA GLU A 335 -35.84 12.81 16.60
C GLU A 335 -35.76 12.23 18.01
N VAL A 336 -36.60 12.78 18.91
CA VAL A 336 -36.85 12.24 20.26
C VAL A 336 -38.27 11.77 20.36
N VAL A 337 -38.47 10.49 20.60
CA VAL A 337 -39.81 9.89 20.65
C VAL A 337 -40.15 9.50 22.07
N LYS A 338 -41.28 10.02 22.58
CA LYS A 338 -41.78 9.72 23.92
C LYS A 338 -42.22 8.25 24.05
N ALA A 339 -41.84 7.61 25.14
CA ALA A 339 -42.28 6.26 25.45
C ALA A 339 -43.69 6.31 26.11
N LYS A 340 -44.40 5.17 26.09
CA LYS A 340 -45.78 5.09 26.68
C LYS A 340 -45.80 5.34 28.19
N ALA A 341 -44.70 5.11 28.89
CA ALA A 341 -44.60 5.33 30.34
C ALA A 341 -44.32 6.80 30.71
N TYR A 342 -44.00 7.64 29.74
CA TYR A 342 -43.79 9.06 29.97
C TYR A 342 -45.12 9.80 30.09
N ASP A 343 -45.35 10.46 31.23
CA ASP A 343 -46.57 11.20 31.57
C ASP A 343 -46.27 12.73 31.59
N GLU A 344 -46.70 13.42 30.51
CA GLU A 344 -46.45 14.87 30.34
C GLU A 344 -47.06 15.74 31.43
N GLU A 345 -48.13 15.28 32.11
CA GLU A 345 -48.78 16.07 33.18
C GLU A 345 -48.01 15.95 34.54
N LYS A 346 -47.21 14.89 34.70
CA LYS A 346 -46.53 14.59 35.97
C LYS A 346 -45.01 14.71 35.91
N MET A 347 -44.43 14.66 34.74
CA MET A 347 -42.98 14.65 34.55
C MET A 347 -42.49 15.95 33.89
N PRO A 348 -41.24 16.40 34.19
CA PRO A 348 -40.62 17.52 33.47
C PRO A 348 -40.49 17.20 31.97
N ASP A 349 -40.30 18.21 31.15
CA ASP A 349 -40.10 18.02 29.71
C ASP A 349 -38.97 17.03 29.43
N LEU A 350 -39.20 16.07 28.51
CA LEU A 350 -38.27 14.99 28.22
C LEU A 350 -36.94 15.48 27.68
N ASN A 351 -36.97 16.54 26.82
CA ASN A 351 -35.74 17.11 26.29
C ASN A 351 -34.90 17.74 27.38
N ARG A 352 -35.55 18.41 28.32
CA ARG A 352 -34.89 19.01 29.48
C ARG A 352 -34.29 17.95 30.43
N MET A 353 -34.98 16.80 30.63
CA MET A 353 -34.48 15.70 31.45
C MET A 353 -33.26 15.07 30.79
N ILE A 354 -33.26 14.87 29.46
CA ILE A 354 -32.11 14.37 28.73
C ILE A 354 -30.97 15.41 28.76
N GLY A 355 -31.27 16.71 28.67
CA GLY A 355 -30.29 17.79 28.80
C GLY A 355 -29.59 17.80 30.15
N ASP A 356 -30.32 17.58 31.26
CA ASP A 356 -29.75 17.43 32.60
C ASP A 356 -28.83 16.23 32.69
N PHE A 357 -29.21 15.11 32.08
CA PHE A 357 -28.41 13.92 32.00
C PHE A 357 -27.10 14.15 31.23
N VAL A 358 -27.19 14.76 30.07
CA VAL A 358 -26.06 14.95 29.15
C VAL A 358 -25.06 16.00 29.67
N LYS A 359 -25.56 17.06 30.37
CA LYS A 359 -24.72 18.08 31.00
C LYS A 359 -23.77 17.50 32.04
N GLY A 360 -24.15 16.42 32.70
CA GLY A 360 -23.33 15.74 33.72
C GLY A 360 -22.27 14.84 33.15
N MET A 361 -22.26 14.61 31.84
CA MET A 361 -21.36 13.66 31.16
C MET A 361 -20.24 14.37 30.41
N ASP A 362 -19.08 13.73 30.35
CA ASP A 362 -18.02 14.15 29.44
C ASP A 362 -18.34 13.72 27.99
N ALA A 363 -18.00 14.56 27.00
CA ALA A 363 -18.16 14.24 25.59
C ALA A 363 -17.02 13.34 25.08
N ASP A 364 -16.95 12.13 25.61
CA ASP A 364 -15.91 11.15 25.34
C ASP A 364 -16.12 10.34 24.04
N ASN A 365 -17.29 10.48 23.41
CA ASN A 365 -17.63 9.81 22.15
C ASN A 365 -18.58 10.64 21.29
N SER A 366 -18.63 10.31 19.96
CA SER A 366 -19.44 11.02 18.96
C SER A 366 -20.95 11.04 19.28
N THR A 367 -21.46 10.01 19.95
CA THR A 367 -22.87 9.94 20.40
C THR A 367 -23.15 10.97 21.48
N MET A 368 -22.28 11.06 22.50
CA MET A 368 -22.45 12.00 23.59
C MET A 368 -22.27 13.46 23.11
N HIS A 369 -21.31 13.67 22.19
CA HIS A 369 -21.13 14.98 21.55
C HIS A 369 -22.40 15.44 20.80
N ALA A 370 -22.99 14.57 19.96
CA ALA A 370 -24.23 14.85 19.26
C ALA A 370 -25.41 15.11 20.21
N MET A 371 -25.43 14.41 21.35
CA MET A 371 -26.42 14.60 22.38
C MET A 371 -26.28 15.97 23.08
N GLN A 372 -25.05 16.36 23.44
CA GLN A 372 -24.75 17.65 24.06
C GLN A 372 -25.05 18.82 23.12
N GLU A 373 -24.79 18.67 21.84
CA GLU A 373 -25.06 19.68 20.84
C GLU A 373 -26.57 19.89 20.62
N HIS A 374 -27.35 18.80 20.70
CA HIS A 374 -28.79 18.86 20.49
C HIS A 374 -29.57 19.30 21.75
N PHE A 375 -29.22 18.78 22.94
CA PHE A 375 -29.92 19.04 24.20
C PHE A 375 -29.27 20.16 24.99
N THR A 376 -29.47 21.40 24.58
CA THR A 376 -28.92 22.61 25.22
C THR A 376 -29.74 23.11 26.42
N GLU A 377 -31.04 22.74 26.51
CA GLU A 377 -31.90 23.10 27.61
C GLU A 377 -31.73 22.15 28.80
N HIS A 378 -31.34 22.67 29.93
CA HIS A 378 -31.15 21.93 31.18
C HIS A 378 -31.62 22.72 32.39
N SER A 379 -31.83 22.02 33.49
CA SER A 379 -32.05 22.61 34.80
C SER A 379 -30.72 22.71 35.56
N ASP A 380 -30.71 23.41 36.69
CA ASP A 380 -29.50 23.54 37.55
C ASP A 380 -29.30 22.32 38.48
N LYS A 381 -29.79 21.14 38.13
CA LYS A 381 -29.60 19.92 38.88
C LYS A 381 -28.15 19.46 38.79
N VAL A 382 -27.51 19.25 39.95
CA VAL A 382 -26.15 18.74 40.03
C VAL A 382 -26.20 17.23 40.21
N PRO A 383 -25.51 16.42 39.37
CA PRO A 383 -25.43 14.98 39.55
C PRO A 383 -24.63 14.64 40.80
N GLU A 384 -25.09 13.66 41.59
CA GLU A 384 -24.36 13.10 42.71
C GLU A 384 -23.28 12.10 42.25
N LYS A 385 -23.62 11.33 41.20
CA LYS A 385 -22.70 10.34 40.64
C LYS A 385 -22.95 10.19 39.15
N VAL A 386 -21.87 10.09 38.41
CA VAL A 386 -21.88 9.88 36.93
C VAL A 386 -21.18 8.57 36.62
N ILE A 387 -21.82 7.74 35.81
CA ILE A 387 -21.27 6.48 35.28
C ILE A 387 -21.03 6.71 33.79
N PRO A 388 -19.75 6.79 33.35
CA PRO A 388 -19.42 7.02 31.95
C PRO A 388 -19.84 5.81 31.09
N PHE A 389 -19.89 6.02 29.78
CA PHE A 389 -20.19 4.96 28.83
C PHE A 389 -19.12 3.87 28.86
N SER A 390 -19.55 2.63 28.79
CA SER A 390 -18.66 1.48 28.61
C SER A 390 -19.09 0.66 27.40
N SER A 391 -18.12 0.30 26.55
CA SER A 391 -18.34 -0.55 25.37
C SER A 391 -18.84 -1.96 25.73
N THR A 392 -18.55 -2.42 26.94
CA THR A 392 -18.96 -3.73 27.46
C THR A 392 -20.42 -3.77 27.84
N VAL A 393 -20.90 -2.79 28.61
CA VAL A 393 -22.28 -2.74 29.11
C VAL A 393 -23.22 -1.84 28.29
N LYS A 394 -22.66 -1.04 27.37
CA LYS A 394 -23.35 -0.21 26.36
C LYS A 394 -24.43 0.73 26.90
N TYR A 395 -24.23 1.25 28.12
CA TYR A 395 -25.03 2.28 28.71
C TYR A 395 -24.18 3.29 29.47
N SER A 396 -24.74 4.48 29.72
CA SER A 396 -24.26 5.49 30.65
C SER A 396 -25.32 5.75 31.72
N GLY A 397 -24.93 6.20 32.91
CA GLY A 397 -25.85 6.45 34.00
C GLY A 397 -25.56 7.76 34.73
N VAL A 398 -26.60 8.42 35.22
CA VAL A 398 -26.48 9.60 36.09
C VAL A 398 -27.44 9.45 37.29
N ILE A 399 -26.93 9.68 38.47
CA ILE A 399 -27.69 9.65 39.70
C ILE A 399 -27.86 11.11 40.21
N PHE A 400 -29.11 11.52 40.32
CA PHE A 400 -29.53 12.74 41.00
C PHE A 400 -30.10 12.39 42.38
N LYS A 401 -30.27 13.40 43.27
CA LYS A 401 -30.81 13.18 44.62
C LYS A 401 -32.10 12.39 44.68
N ASP A 402 -32.93 12.56 43.66
CA ASP A 402 -34.30 12.05 43.62
C ASP A 402 -34.46 10.81 42.75
N GLN A 403 -33.56 10.61 41.79
CA GLN A 403 -33.73 9.56 40.75
C GLN A 403 -32.45 9.25 40.01
N ALA A 404 -32.29 7.97 39.64
CA ALA A 404 -31.27 7.51 38.70
C ALA A 404 -31.84 7.38 37.29
N TYR A 405 -31.04 7.81 36.30
CA TYR A 405 -31.37 7.69 34.88
C TYR A 405 -30.27 6.92 34.15
N VAL A 406 -30.67 6.19 33.11
CA VAL A 406 -29.75 5.45 32.23
C VAL A 406 -30.07 5.77 30.78
N LEU A 407 -29.02 5.83 29.97
CA LEU A 407 -29.12 6.04 28.52
C LEU A 407 -28.20 5.03 27.85
N GLY A 408 -28.71 4.26 26.89
CA GLY A 408 -27.89 3.26 26.20
C GLY A 408 -28.59 2.43 25.14
N ALA A 409 -27.93 1.42 24.67
CA ALA A 409 -28.46 0.52 23.65
C ALA A 409 -29.68 -0.26 24.20
N PRO A 410 -30.77 -0.34 23.41
CA PRO A 410 -32.02 -0.94 23.89
C PRO A 410 -31.88 -2.34 24.49
N GLU A 411 -31.07 -3.19 23.90
CA GLU A 411 -30.88 -4.57 24.32
C GLU A 411 -30.22 -4.68 25.70
N PHE A 412 -29.33 -3.71 26.02
CA PHE A 412 -28.58 -3.69 27.28
C PHE A 412 -29.32 -2.94 28.39
N VAL A 413 -30.11 -1.93 28.01
CA VAL A 413 -30.91 -1.14 28.96
C VAL A 413 -32.19 -1.87 29.35
N LEU A 414 -32.93 -2.42 28.39
CA LEU A 414 -34.22 -3.08 28.59
C LEU A 414 -34.09 -4.56 28.97
N ARG A 415 -33.02 -5.23 28.56
CA ARG A 415 -32.72 -6.62 28.88
C ARG A 415 -33.90 -7.57 28.61
N GLU A 416 -34.45 -8.24 29.63
CA GLU A 416 -35.60 -9.17 29.49
C GLU A 416 -36.86 -8.51 28.95
N ASP A 417 -37.03 -7.22 29.24
CA ASP A 417 -38.16 -6.43 28.74
C ASP A 417 -37.99 -5.97 27.30
N TYR A 418 -36.82 -6.16 26.67
CA TYR A 418 -36.55 -5.78 25.28
C TYR A 418 -37.61 -6.30 24.31
N THR A 419 -38.07 -7.54 24.49
CA THR A 419 -39.08 -8.16 23.63
C THR A 419 -40.42 -7.41 23.60
N LYS A 420 -40.75 -6.69 24.69
CA LYS A 420 -41.98 -5.88 24.77
C LYS A 420 -41.93 -4.63 23.88
N TYR A 421 -40.72 -4.13 23.61
CA TYR A 421 -40.48 -2.88 22.87
C TYR A 421 -39.82 -3.13 21.49
N GLN A 422 -39.43 -4.37 21.21
CA GLN A 422 -38.70 -4.77 20.04
C GLN A 422 -39.35 -4.29 18.73
N GLY A 423 -40.66 -4.51 18.54
CA GLY A 423 -41.32 -4.13 17.31
C GLY A 423 -41.32 -2.63 17.02
N ARG A 424 -41.32 -1.80 18.09
CA ARG A 424 -41.16 -0.34 17.94
C ARG A 424 -39.75 0.09 17.65
N ILE A 425 -38.77 -0.54 18.30
CA ILE A 425 -37.33 -0.28 18.08
C ILE A 425 -36.96 -0.69 16.65
N GLU A 426 -37.39 -1.87 16.20
CA GLU A 426 -37.16 -2.36 14.84
C GLU A 426 -37.81 -1.45 13.77
N GLN A 427 -38.94 -0.81 14.04
CA GLN A 427 -39.50 0.17 13.13
C GLN A 427 -38.60 1.37 12.92
N TYR A 428 -37.85 1.84 13.93
CA TYR A 428 -36.90 2.92 13.79
C TYR A 428 -35.55 2.44 13.18
N THR A 429 -35.05 1.30 13.61
CA THR A 429 -33.82 0.74 13.07
C THR A 429 -33.93 0.34 11.60
N SER A 430 -35.13 -0.13 11.14
CA SER A 430 -35.39 -0.40 9.71
C SER A 430 -35.42 0.87 8.84
N ARG A 431 -35.52 2.04 9.45
CA ARG A 431 -35.39 3.36 8.79
C ARG A 431 -33.96 3.89 8.82
N GLY A 432 -33.00 3.12 9.35
CA GLY A 432 -31.59 3.49 9.41
C GLY A 432 -31.16 4.25 10.68
N PHE A 433 -32.08 4.44 11.65
CA PHE A 433 -31.75 5.15 12.89
C PHE A 433 -31.04 4.24 13.89
N ARG A 434 -30.03 4.78 14.56
CA ARG A 434 -29.51 4.23 15.80
C ARG A 434 -30.41 4.68 16.94
N VAL A 435 -30.98 3.72 17.66
CA VAL A 435 -31.92 3.99 18.75
C VAL A 435 -31.20 3.89 20.08
N LEU A 436 -31.30 4.91 20.92
CA LEU A 436 -30.96 4.86 22.34
C LEU A 436 -32.21 4.95 23.18
N VAL A 437 -32.22 4.19 24.29
CA VAL A 437 -33.30 4.26 25.28
C VAL A 437 -32.86 5.13 26.41
N PHE A 438 -33.65 6.18 26.71
CA PHE A 438 -33.53 6.97 27.94
C PHE A 438 -34.60 6.49 28.92
N GLY A 439 -34.22 6.10 30.12
CA GLY A 439 -35.14 5.57 31.11
C GLY A 439 -34.77 5.92 32.54
N SER A 440 -35.76 5.89 33.43
CA SER A 440 -35.56 5.91 34.86
C SER A 440 -35.18 4.52 35.37
N TYR A 441 -34.23 4.45 36.24
CA TYR A 441 -33.71 3.20 36.79
C TYR A 441 -34.03 3.08 38.29
N ASP A 442 -34.65 1.94 38.67
CA ASP A 442 -34.90 1.58 40.04
C ASP A 442 -33.69 0.88 40.66
N GLY A 443 -32.72 1.68 41.10
CA GLY A 443 -31.46 1.24 41.66
C GLY A 443 -30.32 2.25 41.38
N GLU A 444 -29.10 1.88 41.79
CA GLU A 444 -27.92 2.68 41.51
C GLU A 444 -27.09 2.02 40.38
N PRO A 445 -26.92 2.66 39.23
CA PRO A 445 -26.06 2.17 38.17
C PRO A 445 -24.60 2.18 38.67
N ASP A 446 -23.90 1.05 38.51
CA ASP A 446 -22.54 0.82 39.03
C ASP A 446 -21.49 0.59 37.93
N GLY A 447 -21.86 0.74 36.65
CA GLY A 447 -20.98 0.44 35.52
C GLY A 447 -20.91 -1.04 35.12
N LYS A 448 -21.70 -1.91 35.79
CA LYS A 448 -21.90 -3.30 35.44
C LYS A 448 -23.27 -3.52 34.83
N SER A 449 -23.60 -4.78 34.52
CA SER A 449 -24.91 -5.10 34.01
C SER A 449 -26.01 -4.67 34.99
N LEU A 450 -26.99 -3.92 34.50
CA LEU A 450 -28.10 -3.43 35.30
C LEU A 450 -28.88 -4.61 35.94
N THR A 451 -29.22 -4.53 37.21
CA THR A 451 -29.95 -5.59 37.95
C THR A 451 -31.39 -5.18 38.28
N GLY A 452 -31.64 -3.86 38.44
CA GLY A 452 -32.95 -3.29 38.73
C GLY A 452 -33.84 -3.12 37.47
N THR A 453 -35.01 -2.54 37.65
CA THR A 453 -35.98 -2.29 36.56
C THR A 453 -35.73 -0.95 35.89
N VAL A 454 -35.74 -0.93 34.56
CA VAL A 454 -35.65 0.31 33.77
C VAL A 454 -37.04 0.62 33.21
N THR A 455 -37.56 1.81 33.52
CA THR A 455 -38.80 2.32 32.91
C THR A 455 -38.43 3.25 31.76
N PRO A 456 -38.62 2.86 30.49
CA PRO A 456 -38.26 3.70 29.35
C PRO A 456 -39.14 4.96 29.30
N LEU A 457 -38.53 6.14 29.27
CA LEU A 457 -39.17 7.44 29.17
C LEU A 457 -39.18 7.98 27.73
N GLY A 458 -38.10 7.69 26.98
CA GLY A 458 -37.98 8.12 25.61
C GLY A 458 -36.98 7.31 24.80
N TYR A 459 -37.11 7.48 23.49
CA TYR A 459 -36.17 6.95 22.50
C TYR A 459 -35.48 8.11 21.79
N VAL A 460 -34.18 8.14 21.80
CA VAL A 460 -33.37 9.11 21.04
C VAL A 460 -32.92 8.43 19.75
N LEU A 461 -33.39 9.01 18.64
CA LEU A 461 -33.06 8.51 17.30
C LEU A 461 -31.89 9.29 16.74
N LEU A 462 -30.77 8.61 16.53
CA LEU A 462 -29.56 9.20 15.98
C LEU A 462 -29.34 8.70 14.56
N LEU A 463 -28.77 9.57 13.74
CA LEU A 463 -28.44 9.29 12.35
C LEU A 463 -27.01 9.71 12.07
N ASN A 464 -26.25 8.81 11.43
CA ASN A 464 -25.03 9.19 10.74
C ASN A 464 -25.39 9.50 9.29
N LYS A 465 -25.11 10.70 8.83
CA LYS A 465 -25.38 11.12 7.45
C LYS A 465 -24.52 10.32 6.49
N VAL A 466 -25.15 9.70 5.50
CA VAL A 466 -24.41 9.06 4.39
C VAL A 466 -23.72 10.14 3.58
N ARG A 467 -22.44 9.94 3.27
CA ARG A 467 -21.65 10.88 2.45
C ARG A 467 -22.29 11.05 1.07
N GLU A 468 -22.37 12.26 0.57
CA GLU A 468 -23.03 12.55 -0.72
C GLU A 468 -22.33 11.85 -1.90
N GLU A 469 -21.02 11.65 -1.80
CA GLU A 469 -20.17 11.02 -2.83
C GLU A 469 -20.16 9.48 -2.75
N ALA A 470 -20.66 8.88 -1.66
CA ALA A 470 -20.61 7.45 -1.43
C ALA A 470 -21.25 6.63 -2.57
N PRO A 471 -22.46 6.96 -3.08
CA PRO A 471 -23.07 6.20 -4.15
C PRO A 471 -22.24 6.16 -5.45
N ALA A 472 -21.64 7.30 -5.82
CA ALA A 472 -20.78 7.38 -7.01
C ALA A 472 -19.50 6.56 -6.84
N THR A 473 -18.91 6.59 -5.63
CA THR A 473 -17.70 5.86 -5.28
C THR A 473 -17.93 4.35 -5.29
N PHE A 474 -18.98 3.86 -4.65
CA PHE A 474 -19.28 2.42 -4.64
C PHE A 474 -19.70 1.89 -6.01
N LYS A 475 -20.46 2.67 -6.78
CA LYS A 475 -20.75 2.32 -8.17
C LYS A 475 -19.50 2.19 -9.01
N TYR A 476 -18.54 3.08 -8.87
CA TYR A 476 -17.23 2.96 -9.54
C TYR A 476 -16.56 1.63 -9.22
N PHE A 477 -16.51 1.22 -7.94
CA PHE A 477 -15.91 -0.05 -7.56
C PHE A 477 -16.66 -1.26 -8.14
N ALA A 478 -18.00 -1.25 -8.11
CA ALA A 478 -18.83 -2.29 -8.71
C ALA A 478 -18.57 -2.41 -10.22
N ASP A 479 -18.55 -1.29 -10.95
CA ASP A 479 -18.23 -1.22 -12.38
C ASP A 479 -16.81 -1.76 -12.69
N GLN A 480 -15.90 -1.67 -11.73
CA GLN A 480 -14.54 -2.21 -11.82
C GLN A 480 -14.44 -3.68 -11.38
N GLY A 481 -15.54 -4.32 -11.03
CA GLY A 481 -15.59 -5.72 -10.60
C GLY A 481 -14.98 -5.96 -9.22
N VAL A 482 -14.96 -4.93 -8.36
CA VAL A 482 -14.55 -5.03 -6.96
C VAL A 482 -15.78 -5.29 -6.11
N ALA A 483 -15.80 -6.41 -5.39
CA ALA A 483 -16.88 -6.74 -4.47
C ALA A 483 -16.77 -5.87 -3.20
N ILE A 484 -17.89 -5.32 -2.74
CA ILE A 484 -17.95 -4.54 -1.51
C ILE A 484 -18.45 -5.43 -0.38
N LYS A 485 -17.82 -5.35 0.79
CA LYS A 485 -18.25 -5.99 2.03
C LYS A 485 -18.34 -4.92 3.12
N VAL A 486 -19.53 -4.72 3.68
CA VAL A 486 -19.74 -3.77 4.78
C VAL A 486 -19.65 -4.52 6.11
N ILE A 487 -18.75 -4.10 6.98
CA ILE A 487 -18.44 -4.77 8.24
C ILE A 487 -18.55 -3.75 9.38
N SER A 488 -19.57 -3.89 10.24
CA SER A 488 -19.84 -2.91 11.30
C SER A 488 -20.24 -3.57 12.62
N GLY A 489 -19.92 -2.92 13.74
CA GLY A 489 -20.39 -3.31 15.06
C GLY A 489 -21.87 -3.01 15.33
N ASP A 490 -22.53 -2.25 14.46
CA ASP A 490 -23.93 -1.84 14.59
C ASP A 490 -24.90 -2.97 14.22
N ASN A 491 -26.18 -2.74 14.53
CA ASN A 491 -27.27 -3.67 14.17
C ASN A 491 -27.28 -3.94 12.65
N PRO A 492 -27.36 -5.22 12.21
CA PRO A 492 -27.27 -5.59 10.80
C PRO A 492 -28.34 -4.94 9.91
N ILE A 493 -29.53 -4.68 10.42
CA ILE A 493 -30.62 -4.01 9.68
C ILE A 493 -30.23 -2.55 9.40
N THR A 494 -29.74 -1.84 10.42
CA THR A 494 -29.28 -0.45 10.27
C THR A 494 -28.12 -0.34 9.29
N VAL A 495 -27.17 -1.26 9.35
CA VAL A 495 -26.02 -1.31 8.44
C VAL A 495 -26.46 -1.59 7.01
N SER A 496 -27.40 -2.54 6.82
CA SER A 496 -28.00 -2.86 5.52
C SER A 496 -28.69 -1.64 4.90
N GLU A 497 -29.48 -0.89 5.70
CA GLU A 497 -30.19 0.29 5.20
C GLU A 497 -29.22 1.42 4.82
N THR A 498 -28.20 1.67 5.63
CA THR A 498 -27.13 2.61 5.28
C THR A 498 -26.41 2.21 4.00
N ALA A 499 -26.11 0.92 3.84
CA ALA A 499 -25.46 0.38 2.64
C ALA A 499 -26.33 0.53 1.37
N LYS A 500 -27.67 0.36 1.48
CA LYS A 500 -28.60 0.61 0.39
C LYS A 500 -28.63 2.09 -0.01
N GLN A 501 -28.69 2.99 0.98
CA GLN A 501 -28.64 4.45 0.73
C GLN A 501 -27.32 4.85 0.04
N ALA A 502 -26.23 4.18 0.37
CA ALA A 502 -24.94 4.34 -0.30
C ALA A 502 -24.84 3.66 -1.67
N GLY A 503 -25.90 2.99 -2.16
CA GLY A 503 -25.93 2.36 -3.48
C GLY A 503 -25.08 1.10 -3.60
N ILE A 504 -24.81 0.40 -2.49
CA ILE A 504 -24.00 -0.83 -2.49
C ILE A 504 -24.86 -2.00 -3.00
N GLU A 505 -24.42 -2.68 -4.05
CA GLU A 505 -25.10 -3.84 -4.64
C GLU A 505 -25.14 -5.02 -3.66
N GLY A 506 -26.29 -5.65 -3.50
CA GLY A 506 -26.51 -6.78 -2.60
C GLY A 506 -26.56 -6.39 -1.11
N ALA A 507 -26.78 -5.12 -0.79
CA ALA A 507 -26.89 -4.63 0.59
C ALA A 507 -28.03 -5.28 1.39
N GLU A 508 -29.05 -5.85 0.72
CA GLU A 508 -30.14 -6.64 1.31
C GLU A 508 -29.67 -7.99 1.87
N ASN A 509 -28.51 -8.48 1.42
CA ASN A 509 -27.93 -9.73 1.88
C ASN A 509 -27.07 -9.47 3.12
N TYR A 510 -27.71 -9.41 4.28
CA TYR A 510 -27.03 -9.16 5.55
C TYR A 510 -27.07 -10.36 6.49
N VAL A 511 -26.17 -10.39 7.47
CA VAL A 511 -26.10 -11.39 8.53
C VAL A 511 -25.68 -10.77 9.86
N ASP A 512 -26.19 -11.32 10.95
CA ASP A 512 -25.74 -11.02 12.31
C ASP A 512 -24.48 -11.85 12.62
N ALA A 513 -23.34 -11.18 12.78
CA ALA A 513 -22.08 -11.85 13.05
C ALA A 513 -22.06 -12.60 14.39
N GLY A 514 -22.92 -12.22 15.34
CA GLY A 514 -23.09 -12.97 16.59
C GLY A 514 -23.59 -14.41 16.40
N THR A 515 -24.15 -14.75 15.23
CA THR A 515 -24.58 -16.12 14.89
C THR A 515 -23.46 -16.97 14.29
N LEU A 516 -22.35 -16.36 13.86
CA LEU A 516 -21.21 -17.05 13.27
C LEU A 516 -20.24 -17.50 14.37
N LYS A 517 -20.17 -18.80 14.64
CA LYS A 517 -19.40 -19.33 15.78
C LYS A 517 -18.09 -20.00 15.38
N THR A 518 -17.98 -20.48 14.14
CA THR A 518 -16.82 -21.23 13.66
C THR A 518 -16.14 -20.53 12.48
N GLU A 519 -14.86 -20.86 12.23
CA GLU A 519 -14.16 -20.36 11.04
C GLU A 519 -14.86 -20.81 9.73
N GLU A 520 -15.51 -21.97 9.74
CA GLU A 520 -16.25 -22.48 8.58
C GLU A 520 -17.51 -21.64 8.32
N ASP A 521 -18.25 -21.25 9.38
CA ASP A 521 -19.39 -20.35 9.26
C ASP A 521 -18.95 -19.02 8.64
N ILE A 522 -17.84 -18.47 9.12
CA ILE A 522 -17.25 -17.22 8.61
C ILE A 522 -16.87 -17.37 7.13
N ALA A 523 -16.18 -18.45 6.75
CA ALA A 523 -15.74 -18.70 5.37
C ALA A 523 -16.93 -18.82 4.40
N LEU A 524 -18.04 -19.42 4.83
CA LEU A 524 -19.27 -19.48 4.06
C LEU A 524 -19.98 -18.13 4.01
N ALA A 525 -20.04 -17.41 5.14
CA ALA A 525 -20.71 -16.13 5.25
C ALA A 525 -20.08 -15.07 4.35
N VAL A 526 -18.75 -14.96 4.30
CA VAL A 526 -18.07 -13.96 3.46
C VAL A 526 -18.31 -14.15 1.95
N SER A 527 -18.64 -15.38 1.53
CA SER A 527 -19.01 -15.69 0.14
C SER A 527 -20.47 -15.35 -0.16
N LYS A 528 -21.35 -15.43 0.83
CA LYS A 528 -22.81 -15.33 0.66
C LYS A 528 -23.36 -13.94 0.93
N TYR A 529 -22.86 -13.27 1.98
CA TYR A 529 -23.42 -12.00 2.46
C TYR A 529 -22.56 -10.80 2.05
N THR A 530 -23.21 -9.64 1.90
CA THR A 530 -22.57 -8.36 1.58
C THR A 530 -22.38 -7.52 2.84
N VAL A 531 -23.33 -7.61 3.79
CA VAL A 531 -23.37 -6.79 5.00
C VAL A 531 -23.26 -7.67 6.25
N PHE A 532 -22.39 -7.27 7.16
CA PHE A 532 -22.14 -7.95 8.45
C PHE A 532 -22.37 -6.94 9.57
N GLY A 533 -23.34 -7.22 10.44
CA GLY A 533 -23.64 -6.39 11.61
C GLY A 533 -23.28 -7.08 12.92
N ARG A 534 -23.20 -6.34 14.02
CA ARG A 534 -22.79 -6.79 15.37
C ARG A 534 -21.43 -7.50 15.38
N VAL A 535 -20.52 -7.03 14.52
CA VAL A 535 -19.18 -7.58 14.37
C VAL A 535 -18.31 -7.11 15.53
N ILE A 536 -17.61 -8.01 16.19
CA ILE A 536 -16.59 -7.69 17.16
C ILE A 536 -15.22 -7.52 16.48
N PRO A 537 -14.23 -6.82 17.10
CA PRO A 537 -12.93 -6.52 16.46
C PRO A 537 -12.22 -7.78 15.93
N GLU A 538 -12.19 -8.87 16.70
CA GLU A 538 -11.56 -10.11 16.28
C GLU A 538 -12.26 -10.75 15.06
N GLN A 539 -13.59 -10.66 14.96
CA GLN A 539 -14.32 -11.14 13.79
C GLN A 539 -14.02 -10.29 12.54
N LYS A 540 -13.78 -8.96 12.67
CA LYS A 540 -13.35 -8.12 11.54
C LYS A 540 -12.06 -8.69 10.92
N ARG A 541 -11.11 -9.06 11.76
CA ARG A 541 -9.86 -9.73 11.38
C ARG A 541 -10.12 -11.06 10.67
N GLN A 542 -10.95 -11.93 11.28
CA GLN A 542 -11.28 -13.25 10.72
C GLN A 542 -11.96 -13.16 9.35
N PHE A 543 -12.81 -12.16 9.11
CA PHE A 543 -13.41 -11.93 7.78
C PHE A 543 -12.37 -11.61 6.72
N VAL A 544 -11.43 -10.71 7.03
CA VAL A 544 -10.32 -10.37 6.13
C VAL A 544 -9.49 -11.62 5.82
N GLN A 545 -9.11 -12.40 6.84
CA GLN A 545 -8.34 -13.64 6.68
C GLN A 545 -9.09 -14.68 5.85
N ALA A 546 -10.40 -14.86 6.08
CA ALA A 546 -11.23 -15.81 5.32
C ALA A 546 -11.29 -15.44 3.83
N LEU A 547 -11.44 -14.16 3.49
CA LEU A 547 -11.40 -13.68 2.11
C LEU A 547 -10.03 -13.92 1.46
N LYS A 548 -8.93 -13.66 2.18
CA LYS A 548 -7.56 -13.93 1.71
C LYS A 548 -7.31 -15.42 1.50
N LYS A 549 -7.77 -16.31 2.42
CA LYS A 549 -7.71 -17.77 2.26
C LYS A 549 -8.46 -18.25 1.00
N GLN A 550 -9.49 -17.53 0.54
CA GLN A 550 -10.20 -17.78 -0.73
C GLN A 550 -9.48 -17.23 -1.97
N GLY A 551 -8.28 -16.66 -1.82
CA GLY A 551 -7.47 -16.12 -2.91
C GLY A 551 -7.89 -14.71 -3.37
N MET A 552 -8.66 -13.99 -2.56
CA MET A 552 -9.01 -12.60 -2.83
C MET A 552 -7.89 -11.66 -2.38
N THR A 553 -7.75 -10.54 -3.09
CA THR A 553 -6.90 -9.41 -2.68
C THR A 553 -7.78 -8.39 -1.99
N VAL A 554 -7.61 -8.26 -0.68
CA VAL A 554 -8.52 -7.54 0.19
C VAL A 554 -7.98 -6.16 0.55
N ALA A 555 -8.75 -5.12 0.25
CA ALA A 555 -8.56 -3.81 0.87
C ALA A 555 -9.51 -3.68 2.07
N MET A 556 -9.05 -3.07 3.16
CA MET A 556 -9.84 -2.75 4.35
C MET A 556 -9.78 -1.25 4.63
N THR A 557 -10.96 -0.64 4.83
CA THR A 557 -11.04 0.73 5.34
C THR A 557 -11.59 0.72 6.75
N GLY A 558 -11.03 1.56 7.61
CA GLY A 558 -11.50 1.73 8.98
C GLY A 558 -10.93 2.99 9.59
N ASP A 559 -11.62 3.56 10.58
CA ASP A 559 -11.27 4.79 11.28
C ASP A 559 -11.12 4.58 12.80
N GLY A 560 -11.60 3.46 13.31
CA GLY A 560 -11.62 3.15 14.74
C GLY A 560 -10.48 2.27 15.20
N VAL A 561 -10.25 2.29 16.51
CA VAL A 561 -9.33 1.38 17.22
C VAL A 561 -9.71 -0.09 16.97
N ASN A 562 -11.00 -0.37 16.84
CA ASN A 562 -11.56 -1.70 16.59
C ASN A 562 -11.18 -2.30 15.21
N ASP A 563 -10.67 -1.48 14.31
CA ASP A 563 -10.31 -1.88 12.94
C ASP A 563 -8.83 -2.26 12.80
N VAL A 564 -7.99 -1.89 13.78
CA VAL A 564 -6.53 -2.00 13.70
C VAL A 564 -6.05 -3.39 13.31
N LEU A 565 -6.61 -4.44 13.91
CA LEU A 565 -6.23 -5.83 13.59
C LEU A 565 -6.62 -6.21 12.16
N ALA A 566 -7.81 -5.82 11.72
CA ALA A 566 -8.27 -6.07 10.36
C ALA A 566 -7.48 -5.25 9.32
N LEU A 567 -7.13 -3.99 9.63
CA LEU A 567 -6.28 -3.15 8.80
C LEU A 567 -4.89 -3.75 8.60
N LYS A 568 -4.27 -4.31 9.66
CA LYS A 568 -2.97 -4.98 9.56
C LYS A 568 -3.00 -6.27 8.75
N ASP A 569 -4.06 -7.05 8.86
CA ASP A 569 -4.19 -8.32 8.15
C ASP A 569 -4.63 -8.16 6.69
N ALA A 570 -5.18 -7.00 6.30
CA ALA A 570 -5.54 -6.71 4.92
C ALA A 570 -4.31 -6.64 4.00
N ASP A 571 -4.51 -6.93 2.71
CA ASP A 571 -3.45 -6.76 1.71
C ASP A 571 -3.15 -5.28 1.48
N CYS A 572 -4.18 -4.43 1.59
CA CYS A 572 -4.06 -2.97 1.63
C CYS A 572 -5.02 -2.38 2.65
N SER A 573 -4.51 -1.49 3.49
CA SER A 573 -5.30 -0.80 4.51
C SER A 573 -5.36 0.70 4.25
N VAL A 574 -6.55 1.27 4.49
CA VAL A 574 -6.84 2.69 4.26
C VAL A 574 -7.50 3.27 5.49
N ALA A 575 -6.98 4.37 6.02
CA ALA A 575 -7.59 5.13 7.10
C ALA A 575 -7.99 6.54 6.67
N MET A 576 -8.96 7.09 7.39
CA MET A 576 -9.30 8.51 7.34
C MET A 576 -8.41 9.27 8.33
N ALA A 577 -7.96 10.47 7.99
CA ALA A 577 -7.15 11.28 8.92
C ALA A 577 -7.94 11.74 10.16
N SER A 578 -9.28 11.80 10.07
CA SER A 578 -10.17 12.06 11.21
C SER A 578 -10.35 10.86 12.15
N GLY A 579 -9.85 9.69 11.75
CA GLY A 579 -9.92 8.47 12.54
C GLY A 579 -8.99 8.48 13.76
N SER A 580 -9.00 7.40 14.53
CA SER A 580 -8.09 7.23 15.67
C SER A 580 -6.63 7.17 15.23
N ASP A 581 -5.72 7.68 16.04
CA ASP A 581 -4.27 7.61 15.79
C ASP A 581 -3.82 6.18 15.50
N ALA A 582 -4.39 5.21 16.21
CA ALA A 582 -4.10 3.79 16.04
C ALA A 582 -4.48 3.29 14.62
N ALA A 583 -5.64 3.66 14.08
CA ALA A 583 -6.05 3.28 12.74
C ALA A 583 -5.17 3.95 11.68
N VAL A 584 -4.86 5.23 11.85
CA VAL A 584 -3.98 6.00 10.98
C VAL A 584 -2.57 5.38 10.92
N GLN A 585 -1.98 5.06 12.07
CA GLN A 585 -0.64 4.47 12.15
C GLN A 585 -0.60 3.02 11.63
N ALA A 586 -1.68 2.25 11.82
CA ALA A 586 -1.76 0.87 11.33
C ALA A 586 -1.97 0.78 9.82
N SER A 587 -2.41 1.86 9.17
CA SER A 587 -2.81 1.87 7.76
C SER A 587 -1.65 2.18 6.83
N GLN A 588 -1.68 1.57 5.63
CA GLN A 588 -0.70 1.80 4.58
C GLN A 588 -1.00 3.08 3.77
N VAL A 589 -2.25 3.47 3.73
CA VAL A 589 -2.76 4.65 3.00
C VAL A 589 -3.62 5.48 3.94
N VAL A 590 -3.39 6.79 3.98
CA VAL A 590 -4.20 7.72 4.78
C VAL A 590 -4.79 8.82 3.88
N LEU A 591 -6.09 9.01 3.98
CA LEU A 591 -6.81 10.08 3.27
C LEU A 591 -6.82 11.32 4.16
N LEU A 592 -5.91 12.28 3.88
CA LEU A 592 -5.65 13.45 4.76
C LEU A 592 -6.85 14.42 4.91
N GLU A 593 -7.74 14.46 3.93
CA GLU A 593 -8.98 15.23 3.99
C GLU A 593 -10.18 14.40 4.48
N SER A 594 -9.95 13.15 4.88
CA SER A 594 -11.00 12.18 5.25
C SER A 594 -12.09 12.02 4.18
N ASP A 595 -11.71 12.23 2.92
CA ASP A 595 -12.59 12.17 1.76
C ASP A 595 -12.45 10.81 1.04
N PHE A 596 -13.39 9.90 1.32
CA PHE A 596 -13.43 8.57 0.71
C PHE A 596 -13.61 8.59 -0.81
N SER A 597 -14.14 9.70 -1.38
CA SER A 597 -14.30 9.85 -2.84
C SER A 597 -12.97 9.89 -3.60
N ARG A 598 -11.84 10.02 -2.91
CA ARG A 598 -10.48 9.94 -3.48
C ARG A 598 -10.04 8.50 -3.80
N MET A 599 -10.68 7.50 -3.21
CA MET A 599 -10.28 6.08 -3.39
C MET A 599 -10.27 5.61 -4.85
N PRO A 600 -11.26 5.94 -5.72
CA PRO A 600 -11.18 5.64 -7.15
C PRO A 600 -9.90 6.15 -7.82
N GLU A 601 -9.46 7.36 -7.47
CA GLU A 601 -8.24 7.95 -8.02
C GLU A 601 -6.97 7.21 -7.56
N VAL A 602 -6.94 6.77 -6.30
CA VAL A 602 -5.83 6.00 -5.73
C VAL A 602 -5.69 4.65 -6.46
N VAL A 603 -6.80 3.95 -6.68
CA VAL A 603 -6.83 2.69 -7.44
C VAL A 603 -6.41 2.90 -8.91
N LEU A 604 -6.90 3.96 -9.55
CA LEU A 604 -6.52 4.31 -10.93
C LEU A 604 -5.04 4.63 -11.05
N GLU A 605 -4.46 5.35 -10.09
CA GLU A 605 -3.02 5.64 -10.09
C GLU A 605 -2.21 4.36 -9.92
N GLY A 606 -2.62 3.45 -9.03
CA GLY A 606 -2.00 2.13 -8.89
C GLY A 606 -2.05 1.32 -10.19
N ARG A 607 -3.20 1.23 -10.84
CA ARG A 607 -3.35 0.54 -12.14
C ARG A 607 -2.47 1.17 -13.22
N ARG A 608 -2.42 2.49 -13.26
CA ARG A 608 -1.56 3.21 -14.19
C ARG A 608 -0.10 2.81 -14.04
N VAL A 609 0.41 2.80 -12.81
CA VAL A 609 1.81 2.47 -12.53
C VAL A 609 2.12 1.04 -12.93
N VAL A 610 1.36 0.08 -12.44
CA VAL A 610 1.62 -1.35 -12.70
C VAL A 610 1.51 -1.67 -14.20
N ASN A 611 0.48 -1.16 -14.88
CA ASN A 611 0.31 -1.39 -16.33
C ASN A 611 1.42 -0.75 -17.15
N ASN A 612 1.86 0.46 -16.79
CA ASN A 612 2.92 1.15 -17.51
C ASN A 612 4.28 0.48 -17.28
N ILE A 613 4.58 0.06 -16.05
CA ILE A 613 5.77 -0.73 -15.76
C ILE A 613 5.72 -2.06 -16.53
N GLN A 614 4.58 -2.74 -16.58
CA GLN A 614 4.42 -3.98 -17.33
C GLN A 614 4.65 -3.80 -18.85
N ARG A 615 4.15 -2.68 -19.42
CA ARG A 615 4.39 -2.33 -20.82
C ARG A 615 5.87 -2.10 -21.10
N SER A 616 6.50 -1.28 -20.30
CA SER A 616 7.92 -0.95 -20.44
C SER A 616 8.81 -2.17 -20.19
N ALA A 617 8.51 -2.96 -19.17
CA ALA A 617 9.20 -4.22 -18.87
C ALA A 617 9.17 -5.19 -20.06
N SER A 618 8.05 -5.23 -20.79
CA SER A 618 7.93 -6.07 -21.99
C SER A 618 8.92 -5.61 -23.09
N LEU A 619 9.13 -4.30 -23.29
CA LEU A 619 10.12 -3.79 -24.25
C LEU A 619 11.55 -4.18 -23.85
N PHE A 620 11.92 -4.00 -22.59
CA PHE A 620 13.24 -4.41 -22.09
C PHE A 620 13.48 -5.92 -22.26
N LEU A 621 12.45 -6.72 -21.93
CA LEU A 621 12.58 -8.18 -21.97
C LEU A 621 12.72 -8.73 -23.40
N VAL A 622 12.15 -8.06 -24.43
CA VAL A 622 12.36 -8.44 -25.85
C VAL A 622 13.86 -8.46 -26.16
N LYS A 623 14.57 -7.37 -25.85
CA LYS A 623 16.02 -7.27 -26.07
C LYS A 623 16.78 -8.38 -25.33
N ASN A 624 16.43 -8.62 -24.09
CA ASN A 624 17.15 -9.61 -23.26
C ASN A 624 16.93 -11.03 -23.77
N ILE A 625 15.68 -11.39 -24.16
CA ILE A 625 15.35 -12.69 -24.76
C ILE A 625 16.11 -12.86 -26.08
N PHE A 626 16.06 -11.83 -26.93
CA PHE A 626 16.77 -11.83 -28.21
C PHE A 626 18.27 -12.05 -27.99
N SER A 627 18.91 -11.20 -27.18
CA SER A 627 20.38 -11.30 -26.97
C SER A 627 20.80 -12.62 -26.35
N PHE A 628 20.02 -13.15 -25.41
CA PHE A 628 20.25 -14.45 -24.79
C PHE A 628 20.15 -15.60 -25.81
N LEU A 629 19.08 -15.61 -26.59
CA LEU A 629 18.87 -16.66 -27.59
C LEU A 629 19.86 -16.56 -28.77
N LEU A 630 20.20 -15.33 -29.18
CA LEU A 630 21.20 -15.12 -30.24
C LEU A 630 22.61 -15.54 -29.76
N ALA A 631 22.93 -15.31 -28.48
CA ALA A 631 24.17 -15.76 -27.88
C ALA A 631 24.26 -17.32 -27.90
N ILE A 632 23.17 -17.99 -27.53
CA ILE A 632 23.10 -19.48 -27.64
C ILE A 632 23.18 -19.91 -29.08
N PHE A 633 22.47 -19.26 -29.99
CA PHE A 633 22.52 -19.54 -31.42
C PHE A 633 23.96 -19.41 -31.97
N SER A 634 24.62 -18.30 -31.63
CA SER A 634 26.01 -18.08 -32.01
C SER A 634 26.93 -19.17 -31.48
N ALA A 635 26.74 -19.58 -30.21
CA ALA A 635 27.53 -20.65 -29.58
C ALA A 635 27.32 -22.03 -30.27
N VAL A 636 26.06 -22.37 -30.56
CA VAL A 636 25.70 -23.67 -31.16
C VAL A 636 26.18 -23.78 -32.60
N PHE A 637 26.02 -22.72 -33.41
CA PHE A 637 26.38 -22.70 -34.82
C PHE A 637 27.79 -22.22 -35.09
N MET A 638 28.63 -22.03 -34.02
CA MET A 638 30.01 -21.56 -34.14
C MET A 638 30.16 -20.26 -34.93
N ILE A 639 29.23 -19.34 -34.75
CA ILE A 639 29.18 -18.03 -35.44
C ILE A 639 29.56 -16.93 -34.44
N THR A 640 30.47 -16.05 -34.83
CA THR A 640 30.77 -14.86 -34.02
C THR A 640 29.54 -13.99 -33.84
N TYR A 641 29.26 -13.53 -32.60
CA TYR A 641 28.09 -12.70 -32.30
C TYR A 641 28.05 -11.47 -33.22
N PRO A 642 26.95 -11.26 -33.97
CA PRO A 642 26.99 -10.37 -35.14
C PRO A 642 26.87 -8.88 -34.87
N LEU A 643 26.67 -8.46 -33.60
CA LEU A 643 26.46 -7.06 -33.25
C LEU A 643 27.64 -6.45 -32.50
N GLU A 644 27.82 -5.15 -32.60
CA GLU A 644 28.75 -4.39 -31.77
C GLU A 644 28.01 -3.67 -30.60
N PRO A 645 28.69 -3.39 -29.45
CA PRO A 645 28.09 -2.70 -28.29
C PRO A 645 27.42 -1.37 -28.63
N SER A 646 28.02 -0.58 -29.53
CA SER A 646 27.47 0.70 -29.99
C SER A 646 26.15 0.55 -30.75
N GLN A 647 26.00 -0.54 -31.55
CA GLN A 647 24.75 -0.85 -32.25
C GLN A 647 23.65 -1.28 -31.27
N VAL A 648 23.98 -2.11 -30.29
CA VAL A 648 23.06 -2.49 -29.22
C VAL A 648 22.58 -1.27 -28.43
N SER A 649 23.47 -0.31 -28.18
CA SER A 649 23.15 0.94 -27.51
C SER A 649 22.18 1.81 -28.35
N LEU A 650 22.40 1.92 -29.65
CA LEU A 650 21.55 2.67 -30.58
C LEU A 650 20.12 2.10 -30.58
N ILE A 651 19.99 0.77 -30.75
CA ILE A 651 18.69 0.10 -30.74
C ILE A 651 18.00 0.32 -29.38
N SER A 652 18.71 0.04 -28.27
CA SER A 652 18.16 0.16 -26.93
C SER A 652 17.66 1.58 -26.63
N MET A 653 18.37 2.62 -27.08
CA MET A 653 17.98 4.01 -26.85
C MET A 653 16.64 4.36 -27.53
N TYR A 654 16.47 4.01 -28.83
CA TYR A 654 15.32 4.44 -29.62
C TYR A 654 14.15 3.48 -29.62
N THR A 655 14.35 2.17 -29.40
CA THR A 655 13.27 1.20 -29.37
C THR A 655 12.78 0.87 -27.95
N ILE A 656 13.57 1.18 -26.92
CA ILE A 656 13.28 0.80 -25.53
C ILE A 656 13.34 2.02 -24.60
N GLY A 657 14.50 2.65 -24.41
CA GLY A 657 14.74 3.63 -23.33
C GLY A 657 13.85 4.87 -23.46
N ILE A 658 13.96 5.60 -24.57
CA ILE A 658 13.15 6.80 -24.80
C ILE A 658 11.64 6.47 -24.81
N PRO A 659 11.15 5.46 -25.58
CA PRO A 659 9.73 5.13 -25.56
C PRO A 659 9.23 4.69 -24.18
N ALA A 660 9.99 3.87 -23.46
CA ALA A 660 9.59 3.37 -22.14
C ALA A 660 9.38 4.51 -21.13
N PHE A 661 10.26 5.52 -21.15
CA PHE A 661 10.14 6.69 -20.30
C PHE A 661 8.83 7.46 -20.57
N PHE A 662 8.54 7.79 -21.84
CA PHE A 662 7.31 8.52 -22.18
C PHE A 662 6.05 7.68 -21.95
N LEU A 663 6.10 6.38 -22.18
CA LEU A 663 4.96 5.47 -21.93
C LEU A 663 4.67 5.31 -20.43
N ALA A 664 5.69 5.36 -19.57
CA ALA A 664 5.51 5.29 -18.12
C ALA A 664 4.69 6.48 -17.56
N LEU A 665 4.70 7.62 -18.23
CA LEU A 665 3.97 8.82 -17.82
C LEU A 665 2.50 8.85 -18.30
N GLN A 666 2.10 7.92 -19.18
CA GLN A 666 0.76 7.89 -19.80
C GLN A 666 -0.32 7.40 -18.83
N PRO A 667 -1.57 7.92 -18.94
CA PRO A 667 -2.69 7.35 -18.23
C PRO A 667 -2.99 5.93 -18.75
N ASN A 668 -3.24 5.01 -17.83
CA ASN A 668 -3.68 3.65 -18.15
C ASN A 668 -4.65 3.18 -17.06
N ARG A 669 -5.85 2.78 -17.48
CA ARG A 669 -6.95 2.40 -16.57
C ARG A 669 -7.32 0.92 -16.66
N ASP A 670 -6.57 0.14 -17.45
CA ASP A 670 -6.88 -1.28 -17.66
C ASP A 670 -6.83 -2.06 -16.34
N ILE A 671 -7.76 -3.01 -16.18
CA ILE A 671 -7.77 -3.90 -15.02
C ILE A 671 -6.59 -4.86 -15.11
N ILE A 672 -5.83 -4.98 -14.01
CA ILE A 672 -4.67 -5.87 -13.94
C ILE A 672 -5.17 -7.32 -13.76
N LYS A 673 -4.73 -8.21 -14.65
CA LYS A 673 -5.06 -9.63 -14.59
C LYS A 673 -3.80 -10.49 -14.59
N GLY A 674 -3.74 -11.47 -13.69
CA GLY A 674 -2.66 -12.47 -13.61
C GLY A 674 -1.33 -11.90 -13.06
N HIS A 675 -0.30 -12.77 -13.06
CA HIS A 675 1.01 -12.45 -12.50
C HIS A 675 1.82 -11.52 -13.41
N PHE A 676 2.52 -10.57 -12.82
CA PHE A 676 3.32 -9.56 -13.51
C PHE A 676 4.32 -10.19 -14.50
N LEU A 677 5.21 -11.06 -14.00
CA LEU A 677 6.30 -11.64 -14.79
C LEU A 677 5.78 -12.50 -15.95
N THR A 678 4.74 -13.30 -15.72
CA THR A 678 4.11 -14.14 -16.76
C THR A 678 3.56 -13.29 -17.91
N ASN A 679 2.89 -12.20 -17.59
CA ASN A 679 2.33 -11.30 -18.60
C ASN A 679 3.42 -10.58 -19.40
N VAL A 680 4.48 -10.13 -18.73
CA VAL A 680 5.64 -9.48 -19.40
C VAL A 680 6.33 -10.46 -20.33
N PHE A 681 6.62 -11.67 -19.84
CA PHE A 681 7.30 -12.72 -20.62
C PHE A 681 6.50 -13.15 -21.85
N LEU A 682 5.20 -13.43 -21.69
CA LEU A 682 4.33 -13.84 -22.80
C LEU A 682 4.16 -12.76 -23.88
N LYS A 683 4.25 -11.50 -23.52
CA LYS A 683 4.23 -10.39 -24.48
C LYS A 683 5.57 -10.20 -25.21
N ALA A 684 6.68 -10.45 -24.52
CA ALA A 684 8.03 -10.25 -25.06
C ALA A 684 8.53 -11.43 -25.89
N LEU A 685 8.15 -12.66 -25.53
CA LEU A 685 8.68 -13.88 -26.13
C LEU A 685 8.47 -13.99 -27.65
N PRO A 686 7.27 -13.69 -28.23
CA PRO A 686 7.08 -13.76 -29.69
C PRO A 686 8.04 -12.87 -30.46
N ALA A 687 8.30 -11.71 -29.90
CA ALA A 687 9.16 -10.70 -30.48
C ALA A 687 10.64 -11.09 -30.43
N GLY A 688 11.12 -11.50 -29.24
CA GLY A 688 12.49 -11.98 -29.12
C GLY A 688 12.80 -13.20 -30.01
N LEU A 689 11.83 -14.11 -30.16
CA LEU A 689 11.96 -15.24 -31.11
C LEU A 689 11.97 -14.77 -32.57
N THR A 690 11.15 -13.79 -32.94
CA THR A 690 11.16 -13.21 -34.30
C THR A 690 12.51 -12.60 -34.62
N ASP A 691 13.08 -11.84 -33.68
CA ASP A 691 14.40 -11.24 -33.81
C ASP A 691 15.49 -12.29 -34.02
N VAL A 692 15.50 -13.36 -33.22
CA VAL A 692 16.50 -14.44 -33.34
C VAL A 692 16.37 -15.17 -34.69
N LEU A 693 15.15 -15.48 -35.10
CA LEU A 693 14.93 -16.17 -36.39
C LEU A 693 15.34 -15.28 -37.58
N ALA A 694 14.95 -14.02 -37.57
CA ALA A 694 15.24 -13.10 -38.67
C ALA A 694 16.74 -12.77 -38.76
N VAL A 695 17.36 -12.42 -37.63
CA VAL A 695 18.79 -12.10 -37.56
C VAL A 695 19.64 -13.34 -37.75
N GLY A 696 19.28 -14.48 -37.13
CA GLY A 696 19.98 -15.75 -37.33
C GLY A 696 19.97 -16.20 -38.79
N ALA A 697 18.82 -16.14 -39.46
CA ALA A 697 18.73 -16.42 -40.90
C ALA A 697 19.56 -15.44 -41.71
N LEU A 698 19.47 -14.13 -41.44
CA LEU A 698 20.28 -13.11 -42.12
C LEU A 698 21.78 -13.42 -42.03
N VAL A 699 22.27 -13.82 -40.85
CA VAL A 699 23.69 -14.13 -40.58
C VAL A 699 24.09 -15.39 -41.36
N VAL A 700 23.33 -16.47 -41.29
CA VAL A 700 23.62 -17.72 -41.99
C VAL A 700 23.64 -17.51 -43.51
N PHE A 701 22.61 -16.91 -44.08
CA PHE A 701 22.55 -16.64 -45.50
C PHE A 701 23.59 -15.62 -45.97
N GLY A 702 23.87 -14.56 -45.15
CA GLY A 702 24.91 -13.60 -45.40
C GLY A 702 26.29 -14.24 -45.51
N GLN A 703 26.64 -15.10 -44.61
CA GLN A 703 27.89 -15.88 -44.65
C GLN A 703 27.94 -16.81 -45.87
N THR A 704 26.85 -17.51 -46.14
CA THR A 704 26.77 -18.43 -47.29
C THR A 704 26.95 -17.68 -48.60
N PHE A 705 26.44 -16.49 -48.73
CA PHE A 705 26.59 -15.65 -49.93
C PHE A 705 27.87 -14.80 -49.97
N GLY A 706 28.74 -14.95 -49.00
CA GLY A 706 30.03 -14.24 -48.92
C GLY A 706 29.85 -12.71 -48.69
N VAL A 707 28.86 -12.32 -47.89
CA VAL A 707 28.65 -10.92 -47.50
C VAL A 707 29.64 -10.57 -46.36
N ALA A 708 30.20 -9.38 -46.42
CA ALA A 708 31.13 -8.91 -45.40
C ALA A 708 30.47 -8.83 -44.02
N SER A 709 31.16 -9.26 -42.95
CA SER A 709 30.63 -9.27 -41.56
C SER A 709 30.13 -7.89 -41.07
N LYS A 710 30.75 -6.79 -41.51
CA LYS A 710 30.30 -5.42 -41.21
C LYS A 710 28.95 -5.07 -41.84
N ASP A 711 28.72 -5.54 -43.08
CA ASP A 711 27.45 -5.34 -43.76
C ASP A 711 26.34 -6.12 -43.06
N ILE A 712 26.63 -7.40 -42.70
CA ILE A 712 25.71 -8.27 -41.95
C ILE A 712 25.34 -7.61 -40.59
N SER A 713 26.30 -7.08 -39.87
CA SER A 713 26.12 -6.40 -38.60
C SER A 713 25.21 -5.16 -38.72
N THR A 714 25.42 -4.35 -39.76
CA THR A 714 24.55 -3.20 -40.05
C THR A 714 23.14 -3.63 -40.42
N ALA A 715 22.98 -4.65 -41.29
CA ALA A 715 21.68 -5.18 -41.68
C ALA A 715 20.92 -5.81 -40.49
N ALA A 716 21.63 -6.55 -39.63
CA ALA A 716 21.08 -7.09 -38.38
C ALA A 716 20.58 -5.99 -37.45
N THR A 717 21.36 -4.90 -37.29
CA THR A 717 20.99 -3.72 -36.49
C THR A 717 19.68 -3.07 -36.99
N MET A 718 19.57 -2.87 -38.30
CA MET A 718 18.38 -2.28 -38.91
C MET A 718 17.17 -3.22 -38.84
N LEU A 719 17.37 -4.52 -38.98
CA LEU A 719 16.32 -5.52 -38.86
C LEU A 719 15.75 -5.58 -37.46
N LEU A 720 16.59 -5.55 -36.44
CA LEU A 720 16.19 -5.44 -35.03
C LEU A 720 15.43 -4.15 -34.75
N ALA A 721 15.85 -3.03 -35.34
CA ALA A 721 15.13 -1.77 -35.21
C ALA A 721 13.72 -1.86 -35.79
N ILE A 722 13.54 -2.50 -36.96
CA ILE A 722 12.22 -2.74 -37.57
C ILE A 722 11.32 -3.53 -36.64
N VAL A 723 11.78 -4.67 -36.13
CA VAL A 723 10.98 -5.49 -35.19
C VAL A 723 10.70 -4.71 -33.92
N GLY A 724 11.70 -3.99 -33.38
CA GLY A 724 11.54 -3.12 -32.20
C GLY A 724 10.45 -2.08 -32.39
N PHE A 725 10.42 -1.38 -33.53
CA PHE A 725 9.36 -0.41 -33.84
C PHE A 725 8.00 -1.04 -34.10
N MET A 726 7.92 -2.26 -34.65
CA MET A 726 6.67 -3.00 -34.79
C MET A 726 6.08 -3.35 -33.43
N ILE A 727 6.91 -3.78 -32.49
CA ILE A 727 6.50 -4.08 -31.11
C ILE A 727 6.08 -2.81 -30.39
N LEU A 728 6.89 -1.75 -30.49
CA LEU A 728 6.57 -0.45 -29.92
C LEU A 728 5.21 0.05 -30.43
N TYR A 729 4.94 -0.09 -31.74
CA TYR A 729 3.64 0.24 -32.33
C TYR A 729 2.50 -0.55 -31.67
N ARG A 730 2.66 -1.88 -31.51
CA ARG A 730 1.64 -2.74 -30.84
C ARG A 730 1.42 -2.36 -29.39
N ILE A 731 2.49 -2.05 -28.64
CA ILE A 731 2.41 -1.65 -27.23
C ILE A 731 1.77 -0.26 -27.08
N CYS A 732 1.93 0.61 -28.08
CA CYS A 732 1.32 1.94 -28.09
C CYS A 732 -0.19 1.91 -28.40
N GLN A 733 -0.79 0.78 -28.79
CA GLN A 733 -2.24 0.69 -29.02
C GLN A 733 -3.06 0.81 -27.72
N PRO A 734 -4.22 1.52 -27.74
CA PRO A 734 -4.71 2.40 -28.81
C PRO A 734 -3.81 3.64 -28.96
N MET A 735 -3.55 4.03 -30.21
CA MET A 735 -2.70 5.18 -30.53
C MET A 735 -3.35 6.49 -30.11
N ASN A 736 -2.59 7.36 -29.48
CA ASN A 736 -2.93 8.77 -29.25
C ASN A 736 -1.84 9.70 -29.83
N ALA A 737 -2.09 11.00 -29.87
CA ALA A 737 -1.17 11.97 -30.47
C ALA A 737 0.25 11.88 -29.85
N LEU A 738 0.38 11.78 -28.53
CA LEU A 738 1.68 11.70 -27.87
C LEU A 738 2.42 10.39 -28.21
N ARG A 739 1.72 9.25 -28.20
CA ARG A 739 2.31 7.95 -28.58
C ARG A 739 2.77 7.95 -30.05
N MET A 740 2.00 8.60 -30.93
CA MET A 740 2.37 8.78 -32.34
C MET A 740 3.65 9.63 -32.47
N ILE A 741 3.72 10.78 -31.76
CA ILE A 741 4.89 11.66 -31.75
C ILE A 741 6.13 10.92 -31.24
N VAL A 742 6.01 10.16 -30.16
CA VAL A 742 7.11 9.36 -29.58
C VAL A 742 7.56 8.30 -30.60
N TRP A 743 6.63 7.55 -31.19
CA TRP A 743 6.96 6.52 -32.18
C TRP A 743 7.68 7.10 -33.40
N ILE A 744 7.12 8.14 -34.03
CA ILE A 744 7.72 8.81 -35.19
C ILE A 744 9.07 9.44 -34.81
N GLY A 745 9.13 10.13 -33.69
CA GLY A 745 10.35 10.78 -33.21
C GLY A 745 11.50 9.77 -32.96
N CYS A 746 11.19 8.61 -32.44
CA CYS A 746 12.16 7.54 -32.24
C CYS A 746 12.63 6.95 -33.60
N VAL A 747 11.74 6.76 -34.57
CA VAL A 747 12.12 6.31 -35.91
C VAL A 747 13.05 7.33 -36.59
N ILE A 748 12.66 8.60 -36.57
CA ILE A 748 13.47 9.71 -37.16
C ILE A 748 14.81 9.81 -36.44
N GLY A 749 14.83 9.70 -35.08
CA GLY A 749 16.04 9.77 -34.28
C GLY A 749 17.03 8.65 -34.61
N LEU A 750 16.54 7.40 -34.73
CA LEU A 750 17.38 6.27 -35.09
C LEU A 750 17.97 6.44 -36.50
N LEU A 751 17.14 6.79 -37.47
CA LEU A 751 17.59 7.04 -38.84
C LEU A 751 18.57 8.21 -38.89
N GLY A 752 18.28 9.32 -38.18
CA GLY A 752 19.17 10.46 -38.06
C GLY A 752 20.57 10.09 -37.49
N CYS A 753 20.60 9.35 -36.39
CA CYS A 753 21.85 8.86 -35.82
C CYS A 753 22.60 7.91 -36.77
N SER A 754 21.87 7.07 -37.53
CA SER A 754 22.49 6.17 -38.51
C SER A 754 23.10 6.90 -39.69
N ILE A 755 22.53 8.04 -40.08
CA ILE A 755 23.00 8.86 -41.22
C ILE A 755 24.10 9.85 -40.79
N PHE A 756 23.91 10.57 -39.66
CA PHE A 756 24.81 11.64 -39.23
C PHE A 756 25.96 11.16 -38.34
N LEU A 757 25.80 10.04 -37.65
CA LEU A 757 26.78 9.47 -36.71
C LEU A 757 27.13 8.01 -37.04
N PRO A 758 27.32 7.61 -38.30
CA PRO A 758 27.54 6.22 -38.69
C PRO A 758 28.79 5.62 -38.06
N GLN A 759 29.85 6.44 -37.94
CA GLN A 759 31.10 5.97 -37.33
C GLN A 759 30.97 5.66 -35.83
N LEU A 760 30.16 6.46 -35.11
CA LEU A 760 29.94 6.24 -33.66
C LEU A 760 29.19 4.95 -33.39
N PHE A 761 28.19 4.65 -34.21
CA PHE A 761 27.34 3.47 -34.05
C PHE A 761 27.73 2.29 -34.92
N ALA A 762 28.93 2.30 -35.50
CA ALA A 762 29.44 1.21 -36.36
C ALA A 762 28.50 0.84 -37.51
N ILE A 763 27.80 1.81 -38.08
CA ILE A 763 26.93 1.61 -39.24
C ILE A 763 27.75 1.82 -40.51
N THR A 764 27.73 0.84 -41.40
CA THR A 764 28.44 0.86 -42.67
C THR A 764 27.46 0.77 -43.87
N GLY A 765 27.89 1.17 -45.03
CA GLY A 765 27.11 0.95 -46.25
C GLY A 765 26.93 -0.54 -46.53
N MET A 766 25.77 -0.96 -46.98
CA MET A 766 25.45 -2.35 -47.29
C MET A 766 25.70 -2.66 -48.77
N SER A 767 26.37 -3.77 -49.04
CA SER A 767 26.53 -4.30 -50.42
C SER A 767 25.17 -4.68 -51.02
N ARG A 768 25.06 -4.73 -52.35
CA ARG A 768 23.78 -5.09 -53.04
C ARG A 768 23.22 -6.43 -52.57
N LYS A 769 24.08 -7.43 -52.38
CA LYS A 769 23.66 -8.75 -51.83
C LYS A 769 23.08 -8.64 -50.45
N CYS A 770 23.71 -7.83 -49.58
CA CYS A 770 23.25 -7.59 -48.22
C CYS A 770 21.89 -6.86 -48.19
N ILE A 771 21.72 -5.85 -49.08
CA ILE A 771 20.43 -5.13 -49.20
C ILE A 771 19.30 -6.07 -49.63
N MET A 772 19.54 -6.96 -50.60
CA MET A 772 18.53 -7.94 -51.01
C MET A 772 18.12 -8.88 -49.87
N LEU A 773 19.08 -9.43 -49.13
CA LEU A 773 18.79 -10.25 -47.93
C LEU A 773 18.05 -9.45 -46.86
N PHE A 774 18.48 -8.23 -46.59
CA PHE A 774 17.82 -7.34 -45.65
C PHE A 774 16.37 -7.08 -45.99
N VAL A 775 16.05 -6.76 -47.25
CA VAL A 775 14.68 -6.54 -47.73
C VAL A 775 13.82 -7.78 -47.57
N VAL A 776 14.32 -8.95 -47.94
CA VAL A 776 13.59 -10.23 -47.86
C VAL A 776 13.26 -10.52 -46.37
N PHE A 777 14.23 -10.46 -45.49
CA PHE A 777 14.02 -10.72 -44.07
C PHE A 777 13.18 -9.64 -43.39
N SER A 778 13.28 -8.36 -43.79
CA SER A 778 12.41 -7.29 -43.30
C SER A 778 10.94 -7.54 -43.61
N ILE A 779 10.63 -7.98 -44.85
CA ILE A 779 9.24 -8.36 -45.23
C ILE A 779 8.77 -9.59 -44.43
N ALA A 780 9.66 -10.54 -44.19
CA ALA A 780 9.32 -11.76 -43.43
C ALA A 780 9.06 -11.54 -41.95
N THR A 781 9.57 -10.46 -41.34
CA THR A 781 9.43 -10.20 -39.87
C THR A 781 7.99 -10.08 -39.42
N GLU A 782 7.12 -9.41 -40.18
CA GLU A 782 5.71 -9.20 -39.79
C GLU A 782 4.91 -10.51 -39.75
N PRO A 783 4.87 -11.35 -40.84
CA PRO A 783 4.21 -12.66 -40.77
C PRO A 783 4.76 -13.53 -39.64
N VAL A 784 6.08 -13.62 -39.48
CA VAL A 784 6.70 -14.43 -38.43
C VAL A 784 6.24 -13.97 -37.03
N LEU A 785 6.29 -12.68 -36.75
CA LEU A 785 5.82 -12.12 -35.47
C LEU A 785 4.33 -12.40 -35.23
N ARG A 786 3.50 -12.30 -36.29
CA ARG A 786 2.06 -12.58 -36.21
C ARG A 786 1.77 -14.03 -35.88
N TYR A 787 2.44 -14.95 -36.58
CA TYR A 787 2.24 -16.39 -36.37
C TYR A 787 2.78 -16.85 -35.03
N LEU A 788 3.95 -16.39 -34.60
CA LEU A 788 4.50 -16.68 -33.27
C LEU A 788 3.61 -16.15 -32.14
N THR A 789 3.05 -14.95 -32.30
CA THR A 789 2.09 -14.40 -31.33
C THR A 789 0.86 -15.31 -31.20
N LYS A 790 0.26 -15.73 -32.32
CA LYS A 790 -0.90 -16.66 -32.33
C LYS A 790 -0.55 -18.01 -31.73
N LEU A 791 0.62 -18.54 -32.05
CA LEU A 791 1.10 -19.82 -31.49
C LEU A 791 1.24 -19.77 -29.98
N ILE A 792 1.89 -18.72 -29.44
CA ILE A 792 2.09 -18.57 -27.99
C ILE A 792 0.75 -18.36 -27.29
N GLU A 793 -0.18 -17.57 -27.85
CA GLU A 793 -1.53 -17.43 -27.32
C GLU A 793 -2.31 -18.74 -27.31
N TRP A 794 -2.17 -19.55 -28.36
CA TRP A 794 -2.80 -20.88 -28.46
C TRP A 794 -2.22 -21.82 -27.41
N LEU A 795 -0.87 -21.87 -27.25
CA LEU A 795 -0.20 -22.66 -26.22
C LEU A 795 -0.65 -22.25 -24.81
N ARG A 796 -0.76 -20.95 -24.54
CA ARG A 796 -1.28 -20.43 -23.28
C ARG A 796 -2.71 -20.92 -23.01
N LYS A 797 -3.59 -20.86 -24.00
CA LYS A 797 -4.98 -21.34 -23.86
C LYS A 797 -5.03 -22.84 -23.57
N GLN A 798 -4.20 -23.64 -24.24
CA GLN A 798 -4.11 -25.08 -23.99
C GLN A 798 -3.57 -25.39 -22.59
N TYR A 799 -2.54 -24.68 -22.15
CA TYR A 799 -1.95 -24.83 -20.82
C TYR A 799 -2.98 -24.50 -19.72
N ILE A 800 -3.73 -23.41 -19.87
CA ILE A 800 -4.80 -23.06 -18.92
C ILE A 800 -5.90 -24.12 -18.91
N LYS A 801 -6.27 -24.65 -20.07
CA LYS A 801 -7.27 -25.72 -20.20
C LYS A 801 -6.79 -27.02 -19.54
N PHE A 802 -5.51 -27.36 -19.70
CA PHE A 802 -4.90 -28.54 -19.09
C PHE A 802 -4.88 -28.45 -17.56
N ILE A 803 -4.54 -27.29 -16.99
CA ILE A 803 -4.53 -27.07 -15.53
C ILE A 803 -5.95 -27.03 -14.94
N LYS A 804 -6.95 -26.51 -15.67
CA LYS A 804 -8.34 -26.44 -15.18
C LYS A 804 -9.10 -27.77 -15.24
N ASN A 805 -8.71 -28.68 -16.12
CA ASN A 805 -9.38 -29.98 -16.26
C ASN A 805 -9.19 -30.95 -15.09
N PRO A 806 -8.03 -31.10 -14.44
CA PRO A 806 -7.89 -32.00 -13.30
C PRO A 806 -8.75 -31.59 -12.10
N ILE A 807 -9.06 -30.28 -11.96
CA ILE A 807 -9.92 -29.79 -10.88
C ILE A 807 -11.40 -30.17 -11.09
N LYS A 808 -11.84 -30.37 -12.31
CA LYS A 808 -13.22 -30.84 -12.61
C LYS A 808 -13.37 -32.36 -12.43
N GLU A 809 -12.36 -33.15 -12.74
CA GLU A 809 -12.38 -34.60 -12.52
C GLU A 809 -12.33 -34.98 -11.03
N PHE A 810 -11.59 -34.20 -10.20
CA PHE A 810 -11.58 -34.42 -8.75
C PHE A 810 -12.90 -34.00 -8.08
N LYS A 811 -13.57 -32.96 -8.57
CA LYS A 811 -14.90 -32.55 -8.05
C LYS A 811 -16.02 -33.47 -8.51
N GLY A 812 -15.88 -34.16 -9.64
CA GLY A 812 -16.84 -35.14 -10.13
C GLY A 812 -16.76 -36.51 -9.43
N LYS A 813 -15.62 -36.87 -8.83
CA LYS A 813 -15.43 -38.13 -8.09
C LYS A 813 -15.71 -38.04 -6.58
N ALA A 814 -15.88 -36.80 -6.04
CA ALA A 814 -16.26 -36.58 -4.65
C ALA A 814 -17.77 -36.36 -4.45
N ALA A 815 -18.56 -36.51 -5.54
CA ALA A 815 -20.02 -36.37 -5.53
C ALA A 815 -20.76 -37.64 -6.02
N VAL A 816 -20.16 -38.82 -5.83
CA VAL A 816 -20.83 -40.12 -5.98
C VAL A 816 -20.66 -40.91 -4.66
#